data_ab2dde7d034793508d73a14d3c8c1726
#
_entry.id   ab2dde7d034793508d73a14d3c8c1726
#
_cell.length_a   1.000
_cell.length_b   1.000
_cell.length_c   1.000
_cell.angle_alpha   90.00
_cell.angle_beta   90.00
_cell.angle_gamma   90.00
#
_symmetry.space_group_name_H-M   'P 1'
#
loop_
_entity.id
_entity.type
_entity.pdbx_description
1 polymer ?
#
loop_
_entity_poly.entity_id
_entity_poly.type
_entity_poly.pdbx_seq_one_letter_code
_entity_poly.pdbx_strand_id
1 'polypeptide(L)'
;MNLIAHILPTFSHLGLWGYWLVFFIAFAESVVLIGEVVPGSTLIIFAGFLSSQGILDIGDLIWFATIGAILGDGLSYYLGTKGTNFFHNENRFLKAVHLERGERFFNKHGDKSIFLGRFLGFLRPLVPFVAGLSRMSPKRFLFWNVISALFWAVSHLLIGYFFGSAFNVIDAWATRVGYGIGILFIFLLALYAIKVFVIRYGSRLGAFMRSVLRSIKLSVISNPEVRSLIKAHPRFFSFMAKRLERGSFTGLSLTLVAIGFSYVGIAFLSAVFAVVTSGSIVAADMRIASLLNSFRSPELIEIFLWITVLGTWQMVSAIAVVSSLIFWLWKERTYIPYLWVALGIDALLGFASKLIVHRARPENAVYLEPSYSFPSGHAMVSVVLYGFLAYVLIRQLSGWKRKVNIFFLSFGIVLAVGFSRLYLGVHYLSDVWGGYLLGLLILTAVTFVYEWRRSKERKILREGSAGTLAVKVVTALLLVALALGYLAFAAHYKPRFVAVSPAPTQYIAGAIDAYVTNQAIPKFSETVTGTPQEPLNFIFLATDDAVLTQSFEKASWFPADQVSAASLVRTLEAVITNGEYRHAPMTPTFWNATVNDFGFEQSTPAHTLKERHHIRIWKTDLKQGAYTVYVGTASFDQGYKWFLTHAINPDIDSERTFVLNSLESAGVVSSVQEVQFVSPTLGTNFANEPFFTDGKLYILYLQ
;
A
#
# COMPACT_ATOMS: atom_id res chain seq x y z
N MET A 1 -8.06 -0.14 10.10
CA MET A 1 -9.10 -0.87 9.36
C MET A 1 -10.30 -1.27 10.20
N ASN A 2 -10.21 -1.25 11.52
CA ASN A 2 -11.33 -1.60 12.42
C ASN A 2 -12.52 -0.62 12.44
N LEU A 3 -12.37 0.59 11.92
CA LEU A 3 -13.46 1.60 12.00
C LEU A 3 -14.64 1.25 11.06
N ILE A 4 -14.35 0.77 9.87
CA ILE A 4 -15.37 0.42 8.88
C ILE A 4 -16.11 -0.86 9.30
N ALA A 5 -15.41 -1.86 9.83
CA ALA A 5 -16.01 -3.10 10.32
C ALA A 5 -16.95 -2.92 11.53
N HIS A 6 -16.72 -1.88 12.35
CA HIS A 6 -17.63 -1.52 13.44
C HIS A 6 -18.80 -0.63 12.99
N ILE A 7 -18.63 0.10 11.91
CA ILE A 7 -19.62 1.09 11.45
C ILE A 7 -20.69 0.45 10.55
N LEU A 8 -20.39 -0.54 9.72
CA LEU A 8 -21.36 -1.10 8.77
C LEU A 8 -22.47 -1.98 9.39
N PRO A 9 -22.25 -2.78 10.44
CA PRO A 9 -23.37 -3.40 11.15
C PRO A 9 -24.37 -2.38 11.70
N THR A 10 -23.86 -1.19 12.07
CA THR A 10 -24.70 -0.08 12.49
C THR A 10 -25.56 0.46 11.33
N PHE A 11 -25.06 0.45 10.09
CA PHE A 11 -25.80 0.89 8.91
C PHE A 11 -26.83 -0.15 8.41
N SER A 12 -26.62 -1.43 8.62
CA SER A 12 -27.60 -2.47 8.28
C SER A 12 -28.87 -2.38 9.13
N HIS A 13 -28.79 -1.78 10.31
CA HIS A 13 -29.94 -1.50 11.18
C HIS A 13 -30.63 -0.17 10.88
N LEU A 14 -30.09 0.66 9.99
CA LEU A 14 -30.67 1.98 9.68
C LEU A 14 -32.00 1.89 8.92
N GLY A 15 -32.24 0.81 8.14
CA GLY A 15 -33.50 0.66 7.39
C GLY A 15 -33.94 1.96 6.70
N LEU A 16 -35.18 2.38 6.92
CA LEU A 16 -35.73 3.64 6.39
C LEU A 16 -34.97 4.90 6.82
N TRP A 17 -34.30 4.88 7.96
CA TRP A 17 -33.51 6.04 8.44
C TRP A 17 -32.31 6.35 7.57
N GLY A 18 -31.74 5.36 6.88
CA GLY A 18 -30.64 5.55 5.93
C GLY A 18 -31.02 6.48 4.77
N TYR A 19 -32.23 6.32 4.23
CA TYR A 19 -32.77 7.17 3.15
C TYR A 19 -33.03 8.60 3.63
N TRP A 20 -33.60 8.75 4.82
CA TRP A 20 -33.81 10.08 5.43
C TRP A 20 -32.50 10.78 5.74
N LEU A 21 -31.49 10.06 6.18
CA LEU A 21 -30.16 10.63 6.39
C LEU A 21 -29.59 11.20 5.09
N VAL A 22 -29.69 10.44 3.99
CA VAL A 22 -29.27 10.89 2.66
C VAL A 22 -30.06 12.11 2.20
N PHE A 23 -31.36 12.14 2.44
CA PHE A 23 -32.19 13.31 2.18
C PHE A 23 -31.71 14.55 2.94
N PHE A 24 -31.49 14.44 4.25
CA PHE A 24 -31.06 15.58 5.07
C PHE A 24 -29.64 16.03 4.72
N ILE A 25 -28.74 15.10 4.37
CA ILE A 25 -27.39 15.44 3.89
C ILE A 25 -27.48 16.23 2.58
N ALA A 26 -28.25 15.75 1.60
CA ALA A 26 -28.43 16.41 0.31
C ALA A 26 -29.11 17.79 0.46
N PHE A 27 -30.08 17.90 1.37
CA PHE A 27 -30.74 19.15 1.73
C PHE A 27 -29.73 20.13 2.35
N ALA A 28 -29.01 19.73 3.39
CA ALA A 28 -28.07 20.58 4.11
C ALA A 28 -26.93 21.08 3.22
N GLU A 29 -26.39 20.22 2.34
CA GLU A 29 -25.35 20.58 1.38
C GLU A 29 -25.84 21.60 0.32
N SER A 30 -27.14 21.62 0.03
CA SER A 30 -27.74 22.54 -0.93
C SER A 30 -28.15 23.89 -0.31
N VAL A 31 -28.16 24.03 1.02
CA VAL A 31 -28.50 25.29 1.70
C VAL A 31 -27.28 26.21 1.79
N VAL A 32 -27.41 27.45 1.30
CA VAL A 32 -26.33 28.45 1.19
C VAL A 32 -25.55 28.73 2.47
N LEU A 33 -26.16 28.54 3.63
CA LEU A 33 -25.55 28.80 4.95
C LEU A 33 -24.77 27.58 5.48
N ILE A 34 -25.12 26.39 5.07
CA ILE A 34 -24.67 25.12 5.66
C ILE A 34 -23.80 24.33 4.65
N GLY A 35 -24.06 24.49 3.37
CA GLY A 35 -23.48 23.67 2.30
C GLY A 35 -21.96 23.78 2.11
N GLU A 36 -21.31 24.82 2.65
CA GLU A 36 -19.85 24.91 2.64
C GLU A 36 -19.17 24.07 3.75
N VAL A 37 -19.92 23.67 4.76
CA VAL A 37 -19.43 22.93 5.94
C VAL A 37 -19.68 21.42 5.79
N VAL A 38 -20.79 21.05 5.16
CA VAL A 38 -21.21 19.64 5.02
C VAL A 38 -20.55 19.01 3.79
N PRO A 39 -19.74 17.95 3.92
CA PRO A 39 -19.15 17.24 2.78
C PRO A 39 -20.16 16.25 2.16
N GLY A 40 -21.35 16.76 1.79
CA GLY A 40 -22.50 15.94 1.41
C GLY A 40 -22.24 15.11 0.14
N SER A 41 -21.57 15.67 -0.88
CA SER A 41 -21.24 14.93 -2.11
C SER A 41 -20.44 13.65 -1.81
N THR A 42 -19.50 13.71 -0.87
CA THR A 42 -18.73 12.53 -0.44
C THR A 42 -19.62 11.50 0.26
N LEU A 43 -20.53 11.97 1.10
CA LEU A 43 -21.48 11.11 1.82
C LEU A 43 -22.53 10.47 0.88
N ILE A 44 -22.94 11.19 -0.17
CA ILE A 44 -23.83 10.65 -1.22
C ILE A 44 -23.11 9.59 -2.06
N ILE A 45 -21.83 9.80 -2.42
CA ILE A 45 -21.01 8.75 -3.07
C ILE A 45 -20.89 7.53 -2.15
N PHE A 46 -20.68 7.73 -0.86
CA PHE A 46 -20.63 6.63 0.11
C PHE A 46 -21.99 5.90 0.24
N ALA A 47 -23.12 6.60 0.18
CA ALA A 47 -24.44 5.97 0.14
C ALA A 47 -24.63 5.10 -1.12
N GLY A 48 -24.12 5.55 -2.27
CA GLY A 48 -24.08 4.74 -3.50
C GLY A 48 -23.22 3.48 -3.34
N PHE A 49 -22.09 3.59 -2.64
CA PHE A 49 -21.28 2.45 -2.26
C PHE A 49 -22.06 1.47 -1.36
N LEU A 50 -22.75 1.94 -0.33
CA LEU A 50 -23.61 1.09 0.53
C LEU A 50 -24.71 0.39 -0.26
N SER A 51 -25.23 1.05 -1.29
CA SER A 51 -26.23 0.45 -2.18
C SER A 51 -25.65 -0.71 -3.01
N SER A 52 -24.42 -0.61 -3.49
CA SER A 52 -23.77 -1.72 -4.19
C SER A 52 -23.55 -2.95 -3.30
N GLN A 53 -23.62 -2.74 -1.96
CA GLN A 53 -23.54 -3.79 -0.94
C GLN A 53 -24.89 -4.42 -0.59
N GLY A 54 -25.99 -3.99 -1.25
CA GLY A 54 -27.34 -4.44 -0.95
C GLY A 54 -27.93 -3.90 0.37
N ILE A 55 -27.28 -2.92 1.01
CA ILE A 55 -27.76 -2.33 2.28
C ILE A 55 -28.92 -1.35 2.02
N LEU A 56 -28.85 -0.62 0.90
CA LEU A 56 -29.85 0.39 0.51
C LEU A 56 -30.19 0.22 -0.97
N ASP A 57 -31.44 0.48 -1.36
CA ASP A 57 -31.84 0.48 -2.76
C ASP A 57 -31.38 1.76 -3.46
N ILE A 58 -30.77 1.62 -4.67
CA ILE A 58 -30.23 2.76 -5.41
C ILE A 58 -31.34 3.66 -5.97
N GLY A 59 -32.47 3.08 -6.36
CA GLY A 59 -33.60 3.85 -6.87
C GLY A 59 -34.17 4.78 -5.81
N ASP A 60 -34.39 4.24 -4.61
CA ASP A 60 -34.87 5.01 -3.46
C ASP A 60 -33.86 6.10 -3.08
N LEU A 61 -32.57 5.78 -3.04
CA LEU A 61 -31.52 6.76 -2.75
C LEU A 61 -31.52 7.93 -3.75
N ILE A 62 -31.72 7.66 -5.05
CA ILE A 62 -31.79 8.69 -6.07
C ILE A 62 -32.96 9.64 -5.80
N TRP A 63 -34.12 9.12 -5.40
CA TRP A 63 -35.27 9.95 -5.10
C TRP A 63 -35.06 10.78 -3.84
N PHE A 64 -34.61 10.18 -2.74
CA PHE A 64 -34.38 10.89 -1.49
C PHE A 64 -33.30 11.97 -1.64
N ALA A 65 -32.17 11.68 -2.30
CA ALA A 65 -31.12 12.66 -2.57
C ALA A 65 -31.61 13.79 -3.49
N THR A 66 -32.36 13.46 -4.54
CA THR A 66 -32.91 14.45 -5.48
C THR A 66 -33.89 15.40 -4.81
N ILE A 67 -34.84 14.88 -4.04
CA ILE A 67 -35.84 15.70 -3.34
C ILE A 67 -35.15 16.58 -2.28
N GLY A 68 -34.22 16.03 -1.50
CA GLY A 68 -33.45 16.79 -0.53
C GLY A 68 -32.70 17.97 -1.18
N ALA A 69 -32.02 17.71 -2.30
CA ALA A 69 -31.29 18.73 -3.03
C ALA A 69 -32.21 19.80 -3.64
N ILE A 70 -33.38 19.42 -4.20
CA ILE A 70 -34.36 20.38 -4.72
C ILE A 70 -34.86 21.32 -3.64
N LEU A 71 -35.20 20.79 -2.47
CA LEU A 71 -35.73 21.57 -1.36
C LEU A 71 -34.65 22.48 -0.75
N GLY A 72 -33.41 22.01 -0.62
CA GLY A 72 -32.29 22.82 -0.13
C GLY A 72 -31.95 24.00 -1.05
N ASP A 73 -31.90 23.76 -2.36
CA ASP A 73 -31.71 24.84 -3.34
C ASP A 73 -32.93 25.78 -3.39
N GLY A 74 -34.13 25.23 -3.25
CA GLY A 74 -35.36 26.02 -3.15
C GLY A 74 -35.33 26.99 -1.98
N LEU A 75 -34.85 26.52 -0.81
CA LEU A 75 -34.62 27.35 0.35
C LEU A 75 -33.56 28.42 0.09
N SER A 76 -32.44 28.05 -0.51
CA SER A 76 -31.37 29.00 -0.87
C SER A 76 -31.85 30.07 -1.85
N TYR A 77 -32.64 29.69 -2.86
CA TYR A 77 -33.29 30.63 -3.79
C TYR A 77 -34.25 31.57 -3.06
N TYR A 78 -35.11 31.03 -2.18
CA TYR A 78 -36.05 31.84 -1.39
C TYR A 78 -35.30 32.84 -0.50
N LEU A 79 -34.23 32.41 0.19
CA LEU A 79 -33.40 33.31 0.99
C LEU A 79 -32.78 34.42 0.12
N GLY A 80 -32.34 34.09 -1.12
CA GLY A 80 -31.83 35.06 -2.08
C GLY A 80 -32.88 36.16 -2.44
N THR A 81 -34.16 35.81 -2.56
CA THR A 81 -35.22 36.79 -2.82
C THR A 81 -35.43 37.80 -1.68
N LYS A 82 -35.00 37.47 -0.46
CA LYS A 82 -35.09 38.35 0.74
C LYS A 82 -33.90 39.30 0.89
N GLY A 83 -32.88 39.20 0.03
CA GLY A 83 -31.76 40.14 -0.04
C GLY A 83 -30.44 39.63 0.57
N THR A 84 -29.44 40.51 0.62
CA THR A 84 -28.05 40.21 0.95
C THR A 84 -27.70 40.38 2.45
N ASN A 85 -28.66 40.60 3.31
CA ASN A 85 -28.40 40.90 4.73
C ASN A 85 -27.62 39.82 5.49
N PHE A 86 -27.44 38.63 4.88
CA PHE A 86 -26.67 37.52 5.45
C PHE A 86 -25.18 37.58 5.12
N PHE A 87 -24.75 38.42 4.14
CA PHE A 87 -23.38 38.53 3.72
C PHE A 87 -22.74 39.82 4.23
N HIS A 88 -21.95 39.71 5.30
CA HIS A 88 -21.17 40.81 5.86
C HIS A 88 -19.67 40.51 5.79
N ASN A 89 -18.84 41.55 5.70
CA ASN A 89 -17.37 41.40 5.61
C ASN A 89 -16.75 40.80 6.87
N GLU A 90 -17.43 40.81 7.99
CA GLU A 90 -16.99 40.26 9.26
C GLU A 90 -17.38 38.79 9.47
N ASN A 91 -18.28 38.25 8.65
CA ASN A 91 -18.65 36.85 8.73
C ASN A 91 -17.55 35.92 8.20
N ARG A 92 -17.17 34.96 9.04
CA ARG A 92 -16.05 34.01 8.75
C ARG A 92 -16.36 33.07 7.58
N PHE A 93 -17.63 32.77 7.32
CA PHE A 93 -18.10 31.81 6.30
C PHE A 93 -18.76 32.47 5.08
N LEU A 94 -19.43 33.60 5.25
CA LEU A 94 -20.18 34.29 4.19
C LEU A 94 -19.57 35.64 3.85
N LYS A 95 -18.53 35.64 3.04
CA LYS A 95 -17.82 36.87 2.61
C LYS A 95 -18.45 37.43 1.35
N ALA A 96 -18.49 38.76 1.25
CA ALA A 96 -18.95 39.48 0.04
C ALA A 96 -18.26 39.01 -1.25
N VAL A 97 -16.99 38.60 -1.18
CA VAL A 97 -16.22 38.04 -2.32
C VAL A 97 -16.83 36.74 -2.85
N HIS A 98 -17.46 35.93 -2.01
CA HIS A 98 -18.10 34.69 -2.48
C HIS A 98 -19.38 35.01 -3.25
N LEU A 99 -20.16 35.94 -2.78
CA LEU A 99 -21.36 36.43 -3.48
C LEU A 99 -21.00 36.99 -4.85
N GLU A 100 -19.99 37.89 -4.93
CA GLU A 100 -19.52 38.47 -6.18
C GLU A 100 -19.04 37.43 -7.21
N ARG A 101 -18.46 36.31 -6.76
CA ARG A 101 -18.10 35.20 -7.65
C ARG A 101 -19.32 34.46 -8.17
N GLY A 102 -20.31 34.24 -7.33
CA GLY A 102 -21.60 33.65 -7.71
C GLY A 102 -22.34 34.53 -8.73
N GLU A 103 -22.40 35.85 -8.51
CA GLU A 103 -23.00 36.82 -9.40
C GLU A 103 -22.29 36.88 -10.76
N ARG A 104 -20.98 36.95 -10.78
CA ARG A 104 -20.18 36.91 -12.04
C ARG A 104 -20.43 35.61 -12.82
N PHE A 105 -20.52 34.47 -12.12
CA PHE A 105 -20.81 33.19 -12.76
C PHE A 105 -22.24 33.13 -13.31
N PHE A 106 -23.23 33.63 -12.57
CA PHE A 106 -24.63 33.70 -13.00
C PHE A 106 -24.79 34.63 -14.17
N ASN A 107 -24.20 35.84 -14.15
CA ASN A 107 -24.25 36.80 -15.24
C ASN A 107 -23.59 36.28 -16.53
N LYS A 108 -22.57 35.41 -16.41
CA LYS A 108 -21.90 34.83 -17.56
C LYS A 108 -22.69 33.69 -18.22
N HIS A 109 -23.38 32.85 -17.42
CA HIS A 109 -24.02 31.63 -17.93
C HIS A 109 -25.56 31.66 -17.92
N GLY A 110 -26.17 32.71 -17.32
CA GLY A 110 -27.61 32.87 -17.22
C GLY A 110 -28.30 31.69 -16.49
N ASP A 111 -29.49 31.31 -16.92
CA ASP A 111 -30.28 30.26 -16.31
C ASP A 111 -29.56 28.92 -16.19
N LYS A 112 -28.65 28.58 -17.12
CA LYS A 112 -27.85 27.35 -17.11
C LYS A 112 -26.83 27.32 -15.99
N SER A 113 -26.58 28.45 -15.32
CA SER A 113 -25.67 28.50 -14.16
C SER A 113 -26.14 27.62 -13.02
N ILE A 114 -27.45 27.40 -12.84
CA ILE A 114 -28.01 26.51 -11.83
C ILE A 114 -27.54 25.09 -12.05
N PHE A 115 -27.59 24.60 -13.29
CA PHE A 115 -27.09 23.28 -13.64
C PHE A 115 -25.56 23.18 -13.46
N LEU A 116 -24.81 24.09 -14.09
CA LEU A 116 -23.34 24.08 -14.06
C LEU A 116 -22.77 24.33 -12.67
N GLY A 117 -23.38 25.23 -11.92
CA GLY A 117 -22.93 25.62 -10.57
C GLY A 117 -23.02 24.47 -9.57
N ARG A 118 -23.97 23.54 -9.73
CA ARG A 118 -24.15 22.39 -8.85
C ARG A 118 -22.94 21.42 -8.88
N PHE A 119 -22.23 21.34 -9.97
CA PHE A 119 -21.03 20.50 -10.12
C PHE A 119 -19.73 21.25 -9.75
N LEU A 120 -19.82 22.54 -9.39
CA LEU A 120 -18.66 23.35 -9.02
C LEU A 120 -18.66 23.60 -7.50
N GLY A 121 -18.10 22.67 -6.73
CA GLY A 121 -17.91 22.68 -5.28
C GLY A 121 -18.44 23.89 -4.51
N PHE A 122 -17.63 24.94 -4.33
CA PHE A 122 -18.01 26.13 -3.54
C PHE A 122 -19.10 27.02 -4.18
N LEU A 123 -19.39 26.90 -5.50
CA LEU A 123 -20.45 27.65 -6.18
C LEU A 123 -21.83 27.01 -6.01
N ARG A 124 -21.88 25.75 -5.66
CA ARG A 124 -23.12 24.97 -5.60
C ARG A 124 -24.21 25.63 -4.74
N PRO A 125 -24.01 25.93 -3.44
CA PRO A 125 -25.05 26.57 -2.62
C PRO A 125 -25.26 28.05 -2.93
N LEU A 126 -24.29 28.71 -3.56
CA LEU A 126 -24.34 30.14 -3.86
C LEU A 126 -25.17 30.46 -5.11
N VAL A 127 -25.13 29.63 -6.15
CA VAL A 127 -25.82 29.91 -7.42
C VAL A 127 -27.35 29.96 -7.26
N PRO A 128 -28.02 29.04 -6.54
CA PRO A 128 -29.45 29.16 -6.25
C PRO A 128 -29.80 30.45 -5.49
N PHE A 129 -28.98 30.84 -4.53
CA PHE A 129 -29.16 32.10 -3.78
C PHE A 129 -29.03 33.32 -4.70
N VAL A 130 -28.03 33.37 -5.57
CA VAL A 130 -27.82 34.46 -6.55
C VAL A 130 -28.96 34.51 -7.57
N ALA A 131 -29.48 33.34 -7.99
CA ALA A 131 -30.65 33.29 -8.86
C ALA A 131 -31.89 33.93 -8.20
N GLY A 132 -32.08 33.71 -6.90
CA GLY A 132 -33.10 34.37 -6.10
C GLY A 132 -32.87 35.90 -5.99
N LEU A 133 -31.64 36.33 -5.71
CA LEU A 133 -31.23 37.73 -5.64
C LEU A 133 -31.46 38.45 -6.96
N SER A 134 -31.14 37.80 -8.07
CA SER A 134 -31.35 38.32 -9.45
C SER A 134 -32.81 38.25 -9.89
N ARG A 135 -33.76 37.90 -9.03
CA ARG A 135 -35.20 37.77 -9.30
C ARG A 135 -35.51 36.88 -10.52
N MET A 136 -34.77 35.79 -10.70
CA MET A 136 -35.08 34.79 -11.70
C MET A 136 -36.49 34.26 -11.52
N SER A 137 -37.26 34.01 -12.60
CA SER A 137 -38.63 33.51 -12.44
C SER A 137 -38.64 32.12 -11.76
N PRO A 138 -39.55 31.87 -10.75
CA PRO A 138 -39.60 30.61 -10.00
C PRO A 138 -39.79 29.39 -10.92
N LYS A 139 -40.54 29.52 -12.02
CA LYS A 139 -40.76 28.41 -12.98
C LYS A 139 -39.46 27.97 -13.67
N ARG A 140 -38.63 28.91 -14.12
CA ARG A 140 -37.34 28.65 -14.78
C ARG A 140 -36.34 28.09 -13.76
N PHE A 141 -36.32 28.67 -12.57
CA PHE A 141 -35.48 28.16 -11.48
C PHE A 141 -35.82 26.71 -11.16
N LEU A 142 -37.11 26.40 -10.93
CA LEU A 142 -37.55 25.04 -10.60
C LEU A 142 -37.19 24.03 -11.68
N PHE A 143 -37.38 24.39 -12.95
CA PHE A 143 -37.01 23.54 -14.09
C PHE A 143 -35.53 23.15 -14.07
N TRP A 144 -34.63 24.12 -13.98
CA TRP A 144 -33.20 23.86 -13.93
C TRP A 144 -32.76 23.18 -12.63
N ASN A 145 -33.40 23.51 -11.52
CA ASN A 145 -33.13 22.90 -10.23
C ASN A 145 -33.46 21.40 -10.24
N VAL A 146 -34.66 21.00 -10.70
CA VAL A 146 -35.06 19.59 -10.77
C VAL A 146 -34.13 18.77 -11.66
N ILE A 147 -33.86 19.26 -12.89
CA ILE A 147 -32.96 18.56 -13.81
C ILE A 147 -31.57 18.42 -13.20
N SER A 148 -31.01 19.50 -12.68
CA SER A 148 -29.66 19.47 -12.11
C SER A 148 -29.57 18.60 -10.86
N ALA A 149 -30.60 18.60 -10.00
CA ALA A 149 -30.65 17.77 -8.80
C ALA A 149 -30.68 16.28 -9.14
N LEU A 150 -31.50 15.90 -10.10
CA LEU A 150 -31.58 14.52 -10.57
C LEU A 150 -30.22 14.05 -11.15
N PHE A 151 -29.66 14.84 -12.07
CA PHE A 151 -28.36 14.50 -12.68
C PHE A 151 -27.25 14.39 -11.64
N TRP A 152 -27.24 15.28 -10.65
CA TRP A 152 -26.27 15.26 -9.57
C TRP A 152 -26.45 14.04 -8.68
N ALA A 153 -27.66 13.72 -8.24
CA ALA A 153 -27.93 12.56 -7.39
C ALA A 153 -27.55 11.26 -8.15
N VAL A 154 -28.02 11.11 -9.39
CA VAL A 154 -27.68 9.95 -10.22
C VAL A 154 -26.19 9.82 -10.41
N SER A 155 -25.48 10.91 -10.79
CA SER A 155 -24.04 10.82 -11.04
C SER A 155 -23.23 10.45 -9.79
N HIS A 156 -23.53 11.02 -8.63
CA HIS A 156 -22.79 10.77 -7.40
C HIS A 156 -23.10 9.38 -6.83
N LEU A 157 -24.36 8.97 -6.84
CA LEU A 157 -24.78 7.63 -6.40
C LEU A 157 -24.25 6.54 -7.33
N LEU A 158 -24.29 6.75 -8.65
CA LEU A 158 -23.72 5.80 -9.61
C LEU A 158 -22.20 5.72 -9.51
N ILE A 159 -21.49 6.84 -9.31
CA ILE A 159 -20.04 6.81 -9.02
C ILE A 159 -19.77 5.93 -7.80
N GLY A 160 -20.51 6.12 -6.71
CA GLY A 160 -20.38 5.27 -5.52
C GLY A 160 -20.74 3.81 -5.77
N TYR A 161 -21.82 3.56 -6.47
CA TYR A 161 -22.31 2.23 -6.82
C TYR A 161 -21.33 1.47 -7.74
N PHE A 162 -20.87 2.11 -8.82
CA PHE A 162 -19.88 1.51 -9.72
C PHE A 162 -18.52 1.35 -9.04
N PHE A 163 -18.14 2.30 -8.17
CA PHE A 163 -16.92 2.15 -7.37
C PHE A 163 -17.06 0.96 -6.41
N GLY A 164 -18.21 0.80 -5.78
CA GLY A 164 -18.49 -0.34 -4.91
C GLY A 164 -18.61 -1.67 -5.68
N SER A 165 -19.25 -1.69 -6.84
CA SER A 165 -19.31 -2.89 -7.70
C SER A 165 -17.98 -3.19 -8.38
N ALA A 166 -17.22 -2.17 -8.80
CA ALA A 166 -15.83 -2.36 -9.27
C ALA A 166 -14.92 -2.81 -8.14
N PHE A 167 -15.17 -2.35 -6.92
CA PHE A 167 -14.48 -2.82 -5.74
C PHE A 167 -14.82 -4.29 -5.46
N ASN A 168 -16.06 -4.74 -5.65
CA ASN A 168 -16.45 -6.17 -5.59
C ASN A 168 -15.69 -7.01 -6.62
N VAL A 169 -15.50 -6.48 -7.83
CA VAL A 169 -14.72 -7.14 -8.89
C VAL A 169 -13.23 -7.14 -8.53
N ILE A 170 -12.70 -6.03 -8.05
CA ILE A 170 -11.31 -5.92 -7.58
C ILE A 170 -11.06 -6.83 -6.38
N ASP A 171 -12.05 -7.04 -5.54
CA ASP A 171 -11.96 -7.87 -4.35
C ASP A 171 -12.01 -9.37 -4.65
N ALA A 172 -12.86 -9.78 -5.57
CA ALA A 172 -12.78 -11.12 -6.13
C ALA A 172 -11.41 -11.40 -6.79
N TRP A 173 -10.70 -10.34 -7.22
CA TRP A 173 -9.34 -10.39 -7.73
C TRP A 173 -8.28 -10.38 -6.61
N ALA A 174 -8.45 -9.55 -5.61
CA ALA A 174 -7.48 -9.38 -4.52
C ALA A 174 -7.37 -10.63 -3.65
N THR A 175 -8.46 -11.36 -3.46
CA THR A 175 -8.47 -12.58 -2.65
C THR A 175 -7.72 -13.75 -3.29
N ARG A 176 -7.50 -13.76 -4.61
CA ARG A 176 -6.99 -14.97 -5.29
C ARG A 176 -5.56 -14.90 -5.77
N VAL A 177 -5.01 -13.69 -6.01
CA VAL A 177 -3.66 -13.59 -6.60
C VAL A 177 -2.98 -12.31 -6.25
N GLY A 178 -3.74 -11.37 -5.82
CA GLY A 178 -3.48 -9.99 -6.01
C GLY A 178 -2.91 -9.25 -4.83
N TYR A 179 -2.80 -9.80 -3.63
CA TYR A 179 -2.18 -9.02 -2.56
C TYR A 179 -0.80 -8.51 -2.98
N GLY A 180 0.05 -9.34 -3.57
CA GLY A 180 1.37 -8.92 -4.05
C GLY A 180 1.31 -8.01 -5.28
N ILE A 181 0.64 -8.43 -6.35
CA ILE A 181 0.59 -7.67 -7.62
C ILE A 181 -0.40 -6.52 -7.52
N GLY A 182 -1.56 -6.71 -6.88
CA GLY A 182 -2.53 -5.65 -6.64
C GLY A 182 -1.99 -4.57 -5.71
N ILE A 183 -1.33 -4.94 -4.62
CA ILE A 183 -0.64 -4.00 -3.72
C ILE A 183 0.47 -3.27 -4.47
N LEU A 184 1.27 -3.98 -5.27
CA LEU A 184 2.31 -3.36 -6.09
C LEU A 184 1.69 -2.40 -7.13
N PHE A 185 0.63 -2.80 -7.81
CA PHE A 185 -0.07 -1.95 -8.79
C PHE A 185 -0.70 -0.72 -8.13
N ILE A 186 -1.42 -0.91 -7.02
CA ILE A 186 -1.99 0.20 -6.22
C ILE A 186 -0.88 1.10 -5.71
N PHE A 187 0.22 0.52 -5.24
CA PHE A 187 1.38 1.27 -4.79
C PHE A 187 2.01 2.10 -5.92
N LEU A 188 2.21 1.52 -7.10
CA LEU A 188 2.74 2.24 -8.27
C LEU A 188 1.77 3.32 -8.75
N LEU A 189 0.47 3.02 -8.75
CA LEU A 189 -0.58 3.99 -9.08
C LEU A 189 -0.62 5.13 -8.06
N ALA A 190 -0.51 4.82 -6.77
CA ALA A 190 -0.43 5.82 -5.71
C ALA A 190 0.82 6.69 -5.84
N LEU A 191 1.98 6.08 -6.11
CA LEU A 191 3.22 6.83 -6.40
C LEU A 191 3.07 7.74 -7.61
N TYR A 192 2.44 7.25 -8.67
CA TYR A 192 2.15 8.06 -9.86
C TYR A 192 1.17 9.20 -9.55
N ALA A 193 0.11 8.92 -8.81
CA ALA A 193 -0.85 9.93 -8.38
C ALA A 193 -0.19 11.00 -7.48
N ILE A 194 0.64 10.58 -6.53
CA ILE A 194 1.45 11.48 -5.69
C ILE A 194 2.38 12.33 -6.55
N LYS A 195 3.08 11.71 -7.51
CA LYS A 195 3.94 12.44 -8.46
C LYS A 195 3.16 13.50 -9.23
N VAL A 196 2.01 13.14 -9.81
CA VAL A 196 1.14 14.06 -10.56
C VAL A 196 0.63 15.19 -9.65
N PHE A 197 0.19 14.84 -8.44
CA PHE A 197 -0.24 15.81 -7.43
C PHE A 197 0.89 16.79 -7.08
N VAL A 198 2.09 16.30 -6.80
CA VAL A 198 3.26 17.13 -6.48
C VAL A 198 3.66 18.03 -7.65
N ILE A 199 3.59 17.52 -8.89
CA ILE A 199 3.87 18.33 -10.09
C ILE A 199 2.83 19.47 -10.23
N ARG A 200 1.55 19.15 -10.04
CA ARG A 200 0.44 20.07 -10.29
C ARG A 200 0.24 21.09 -9.17
N TYR A 201 0.37 20.67 -7.94
CA TYR A 201 0.00 21.46 -6.76
C TYR A 201 1.17 21.79 -5.82
N GLY A 202 2.29 21.08 -5.88
CA GLY A 202 3.38 21.19 -4.90
C GLY A 202 3.97 22.60 -4.78
N SER A 203 4.13 23.33 -5.89
CA SER A 203 4.60 24.72 -5.84
C SER A 203 3.59 25.67 -5.20
N ARG A 204 2.28 25.46 -5.48
CA ARG A 204 1.18 26.27 -4.91
C ARG A 204 1.02 25.98 -3.42
N LEU A 205 1.04 24.69 -3.05
CA LEU A 205 0.98 24.26 -1.65
C LEU A 205 2.16 24.82 -0.84
N GLY A 206 3.36 24.77 -1.42
CA GLY A 206 4.55 25.37 -0.80
C GLY A 206 4.45 26.89 -0.62
N ALA A 207 3.82 27.59 -1.57
CA ALA A 207 3.56 29.02 -1.45
C ALA A 207 2.50 29.32 -0.38
N PHE A 208 1.42 28.54 -0.37
CA PHE A 208 0.36 28.62 0.64
C PHE A 208 0.90 28.38 2.06
N MET A 209 1.64 27.29 2.27
CA MET A 209 2.24 26.99 3.57
C MET A 209 3.18 28.09 4.04
N ARG A 210 3.98 28.67 3.13
CA ARG A 210 4.83 29.80 3.47
C ARG A 210 4.02 31.04 3.87
N SER A 211 2.88 31.28 3.24
CA SER A 211 1.98 32.39 3.58
C SER A 211 1.37 32.18 4.98
N VAL A 212 0.82 30.99 5.24
CA VAL A 212 0.23 30.62 6.53
C VAL A 212 1.27 30.75 7.67
N LEU A 213 2.45 30.16 7.48
CA LEU A 213 3.53 30.24 8.48
C LEU A 213 3.98 31.68 8.74
N ARG A 214 3.97 32.54 7.71
CA ARG A 214 4.25 33.97 7.87
C ARG A 214 3.17 34.66 8.69
N SER A 215 1.89 34.39 8.43
CA SER A 215 0.78 34.96 9.16
C SER A 215 0.78 34.51 10.63
N ILE A 216 1.02 33.22 10.91
CA ILE A 216 1.16 32.69 12.27
C ILE A 216 2.32 33.39 12.99
N LYS A 217 3.50 33.50 12.35
CA LYS A 217 4.66 34.18 12.93
C LYS A 217 4.32 35.63 13.30
N LEU A 218 3.65 36.38 12.42
CA LEU A 218 3.27 37.77 12.68
C LEU A 218 2.28 37.87 13.83
N SER A 219 1.25 37.01 13.87
CA SER A 219 0.25 37.00 14.93
C SER A 219 0.85 36.66 16.29
N VAL A 220 1.76 35.66 16.35
CA VAL A 220 2.43 35.27 17.59
C VAL A 220 3.33 36.41 18.13
N ILE A 221 4.14 37.03 17.24
CA ILE A 221 5.04 38.11 17.65
C ILE A 221 4.27 39.40 18.02
N SER A 222 3.08 39.63 17.46
CA SER A 222 2.27 40.81 17.78
C SER A 222 1.55 40.69 19.15
N ASN A 223 1.40 39.49 19.70
CA ASN A 223 0.75 39.28 20.99
C ASN A 223 1.57 39.92 22.14
N PRO A 224 0.93 40.77 23.00
CA PRO A 224 1.62 41.47 24.09
C PRO A 224 2.26 40.50 25.09
N GLU A 225 1.62 39.40 25.44
CA GLU A 225 2.12 38.39 26.37
C GLU A 225 3.39 37.71 25.83
N VAL A 226 3.38 37.34 24.55
CA VAL A 226 4.51 36.74 23.87
C VAL A 226 5.68 37.76 23.81
N ARG A 227 5.42 39.04 23.58
CA ARG A 227 6.45 40.09 23.63
C ARG A 227 7.06 40.22 25.01
N SER A 228 6.25 40.14 26.08
CA SER A 228 6.75 40.13 27.45
C SER A 228 7.65 38.93 27.70
N LEU A 229 7.22 37.71 27.27
CA LEU A 229 8.02 36.50 27.42
C LEU A 229 9.34 36.55 26.62
N ILE A 230 9.33 37.12 25.41
CA ILE A 230 10.53 37.34 24.61
C ILE A 230 11.51 38.29 25.34
N LYS A 231 11.01 39.35 25.99
CA LYS A 231 11.80 40.26 26.75
C LYS A 231 12.38 39.63 28.03
N ALA A 232 11.61 38.72 28.66
CA ALA A 232 12.05 38.00 29.85
C ALA A 232 13.16 36.97 29.55
N HIS A 233 13.16 36.36 28.35
CA HIS A 233 14.12 35.31 27.96
C HIS A 233 14.84 35.60 26.63
N PRO A 234 15.60 36.69 26.53
CA PRO A 234 16.17 37.19 25.27
C PRO A 234 17.17 36.20 24.63
N ARG A 235 17.94 35.49 25.46
CA ARG A 235 18.93 34.51 24.98
C ARG A 235 18.25 33.31 24.26
N PHE A 236 17.20 32.79 24.84
CA PHE A 236 16.42 31.68 24.29
C PHE A 236 15.76 32.07 22.97
N PHE A 237 15.06 33.20 22.95
CA PHE A 237 14.35 33.63 21.74
C PHE A 237 15.29 34.09 20.63
N SER A 238 16.45 34.67 20.96
CA SER A 238 17.46 34.99 19.94
C SER A 238 18.07 33.73 19.33
N PHE A 239 18.30 32.68 20.13
CA PHE A 239 18.75 31.37 19.63
C PHE A 239 17.70 30.77 18.70
N MET A 240 16.42 30.73 19.12
CA MET A 240 15.28 30.23 18.29
C MET A 240 15.16 31.04 17.01
N ALA A 241 15.21 32.36 17.05
CA ALA A 241 15.15 33.22 15.89
C ALA A 241 16.25 32.91 14.87
N LYS A 242 17.48 32.72 15.33
CA LYS A 242 18.62 32.31 14.49
C LYS A 242 18.41 30.93 13.86
N ARG A 243 17.82 29.96 14.61
CA ARG A 243 17.53 28.62 14.12
C ARG A 243 16.37 28.56 13.11
N LEU A 244 15.47 29.53 13.16
CA LEU A 244 14.33 29.65 12.25
C LEU A 244 14.56 30.68 11.13
N GLU A 245 15.75 31.31 11.09
CA GLU A 245 16.10 32.27 10.06
C GLU A 245 16.15 31.62 8.68
N ARG A 246 15.48 32.25 7.71
CA ARG A 246 15.50 31.83 6.31
C ARG A 246 16.61 32.59 5.59
N GLY A 247 17.41 31.88 4.80
CA GLY A 247 18.47 32.46 4.00
C GLY A 247 19.86 32.27 4.56
N SER A 248 20.01 31.93 5.86
CA SER A 248 21.28 31.44 6.41
C SER A 248 21.31 29.91 6.41
N PHE A 249 22.47 29.34 6.09
CA PHE A 249 22.64 27.88 6.13
C PHE A 249 22.45 27.32 7.54
N THR A 250 22.90 28.07 8.53
CA THR A 250 22.82 27.71 9.96
C THR A 250 21.44 27.93 10.59
N GLY A 251 20.48 28.46 9.84
CA GLY A 251 19.11 28.71 10.29
C GLY A 251 18.17 27.54 10.06
N LEU A 252 17.03 27.81 9.41
CA LEU A 252 15.96 26.84 9.19
C LEU A 252 16.43 25.60 8.42
N SER A 253 17.31 25.75 7.44
CA SER A 253 17.82 24.63 6.65
C SER A 253 18.56 23.61 7.52
N LEU A 254 19.50 24.07 8.35
CA LEU A 254 20.21 23.20 9.29
C LEU A 254 19.25 22.54 10.29
N THR A 255 18.30 23.31 10.81
CA THR A 255 17.33 22.81 11.81
C THR A 255 16.47 21.67 11.22
N LEU A 256 15.95 21.84 10.00
CA LEU A 256 15.17 20.80 9.33
C LEU A 256 16.02 19.55 9.01
N VAL A 257 17.25 19.74 8.52
CA VAL A 257 18.16 18.61 8.26
C VAL A 257 18.49 17.88 9.55
N ALA A 258 18.77 18.59 10.66
CA ALA A 258 19.07 17.97 11.94
C ALA A 258 17.88 17.17 12.49
N ILE A 259 16.66 17.71 12.42
CA ILE A 259 15.43 17.00 12.82
C ILE A 259 15.24 15.76 11.97
N GLY A 260 15.34 15.89 10.64
CA GLY A 260 15.20 14.76 9.72
C GLY A 260 16.25 13.68 9.95
N PHE A 261 17.51 14.09 10.12
CA PHE A 261 18.62 13.18 10.41
C PHE A 261 18.42 12.44 11.75
N SER A 262 18.01 13.15 12.79
CA SER A 262 17.70 12.53 14.10
C SER A 262 16.54 11.55 14.00
N TYR A 263 15.46 11.91 13.28
CA TYR A 263 14.32 11.02 13.07
C TYR A 263 14.72 9.73 12.34
N VAL A 264 15.46 9.85 11.23
CA VAL A 264 15.95 8.69 10.47
C VAL A 264 16.94 7.87 11.31
N GLY A 265 17.79 8.53 12.12
CA GLY A 265 18.71 7.87 13.05
C GLY A 265 17.98 7.04 14.11
N ILE A 266 16.95 7.61 14.73
CA ILE A 266 16.11 6.90 15.69
C ILE A 266 15.39 5.73 15.01
N ALA A 267 14.84 5.92 13.81
CA ALA A 267 14.20 4.86 13.05
C ALA A 267 15.17 3.71 12.70
N PHE A 268 16.41 4.04 12.31
CA PHE A 268 17.46 3.04 12.06
C PHE A 268 17.81 2.25 13.34
N LEU A 269 18.05 2.95 14.46
CA LEU A 269 18.34 2.30 15.73
C LEU A 269 17.20 1.42 16.22
N SER A 270 15.94 1.86 16.01
CA SER A 270 14.75 1.05 16.31
C SER A 270 14.70 -0.20 15.45
N ALA A 271 15.06 -0.11 14.15
CA ALA A 271 15.11 -1.29 13.26
C ALA A 271 16.22 -2.26 13.71
N VAL A 272 17.40 -1.77 14.08
CA VAL A 272 18.49 -2.59 14.64
C VAL A 272 18.04 -3.29 15.92
N PHE A 273 17.43 -2.55 16.84
CA PHE A 273 16.93 -3.09 18.10
C PHE A 273 15.91 -4.19 17.88
N ALA A 274 14.92 -3.96 17.00
CA ALA A 274 13.88 -4.93 16.68
C ALA A 274 14.44 -6.22 16.04
N VAL A 275 15.48 -6.09 15.21
CA VAL A 275 16.16 -7.26 14.61
C VAL A 275 16.96 -8.04 15.65
N VAL A 276 17.73 -7.36 16.52
CA VAL A 276 18.58 -8.00 17.53
C VAL A 276 17.75 -8.69 18.63
N THR A 277 16.62 -8.08 19.02
CA THR A 277 15.73 -8.66 20.05
C THR A 277 14.71 -9.68 19.51
N SER A 278 14.80 -10.05 18.22
CA SER A 278 13.86 -10.98 17.56
C SER A 278 12.39 -10.59 17.76
N GLY A 279 12.11 -9.28 17.67
CA GLY A 279 10.76 -8.73 17.82
C GLY A 279 9.78 -9.20 16.73
N SER A 280 8.55 -8.73 16.80
CA SER A 280 7.47 -9.05 15.84
C SER A 280 7.83 -8.83 14.37
N ILE A 281 8.78 -7.92 14.10
CA ILE A 281 9.28 -7.66 12.74
C ILE A 281 10.01 -8.88 12.16
N VAL A 282 10.73 -9.67 12.96
CA VAL A 282 11.43 -10.86 12.51
C VAL A 282 10.42 -11.95 12.13
N ALA A 283 9.35 -12.08 12.89
CA ALA A 283 8.26 -13.00 12.58
C ALA A 283 7.56 -12.63 11.24
N ALA A 284 7.33 -11.35 10.99
CA ALA A 284 6.80 -10.88 9.72
C ALA A 284 7.79 -11.06 8.55
N ASP A 285 9.08 -10.87 8.78
CA ASP A 285 10.14 -11.06 7.79
C ASP A 285 10.15 -12.48 7.20
N MET A 286 10.06 -13.49 8.06
CA MET A 286 10.06 -14.89 7.63
C MET A 286 8.84 -15.21 6.76
N ARG A 287 7.65 -14.74 7.16
CA ARG A 287 6.41 -14.96 6.42
C ARG A 287 6.39 -14.22 5.09
N ILE A 288 6.87 -12.99 5.06
CA ILE A 288 7.01 -12.21 3.81
C ILE A 288 8.01 -12.89 2.86
N ALA A 289 9.12 -13.40 3.37
CA ALA A 289 10.09 -14.14 2.56
C ALA A 289 9.48 -15.45 1.99
N SER A 290 8.73 -16.19 2.80
CA SER A 290 7.98 -17.38 2.37
C SER A 290 6.91 -17.03 1.33
N LEU A 291 6.14 -15.96 1.56
CA LEU A 291 5.12 -15.47 0.63
C LEU A 291 5.73 -15.10 -0.73
N LEU A 292 6.82 -14.33 -0.73
CA LEU A 292 7.48 -13.95 -1.98
C LEU A 292 8.06 -15.17 -2.72
N ASN A 293 8.49 -16.19 -1.99
CA ASN A 293 8.96 -17.44 -2.57
C ASN A 293 7.86 -18.16 -3.36
N SER A 294 6.62 -18.18 -2.86
CA SER A 294 5.49 -18.83 -3.56
C SER A 294 5.09 -18.14 -4.87
N PHE A 295 5.50 -16.88 -5.07
CA PHE A 295 5.26 -16.12 -6.31
C PHE A 295 6.46 -16.14 -7.28
N ARG A 296 7.50 -16.93 -7.03
CA ARG A 296 8.66 -16.97 -7.90
C ARG A 296 8.37 -17.74 -9.19
N SER A 297 8.80 -17.16 -10.32
CA SER A 297 8.89 -17.83 -11.60
C SER A 297 10.26 -17.61 -12.23
N PRO A 298 10.73 -18.48 -13.12
CA PRO A 298 12.02 -18.33 -13.78
C PRO A 298 12.17 -16.96 -14.48
N GLU A 299 11.12 -16.50 -15.15
CA GLU A 299 11.09 -15.23 -15.88
C GLU A 299 11.22 -14.03 -14.95
N LEU A 300 10.48 -14.06 -13.84
CA LEU A 300 10.56 -12.99 -12.85
C LEU A 300 11.89 -13.00 -12.09
N ILE A 301 12.46 -14.17 -11.82
CA ILE A 301 13.81 -14.27 -11.25
C ILE A 301 14.82 -13.58 -12.18
N GLU A 302 14.75 -13.84 -13.49
CA GLU A 302 15.63 -13.18 -14.45
C GLU A 302 15.46 -11.66 -14.46
N ILE A 303 14.23 -11.16 -14.51
CA ILE A 303 13.94 -9.72 -14.44
C ILE A 303 14.54 -9.11 -13.16
N PHE A 304 14.35 -9.74 -12.00
CA PHE A 304 14.88 -9.21 -10.75
C PHE A 304 16.39 -9.38 -10.61
N LEU A 305 17.01 -10.34 -11.28
CA LEU A 305 18.46 -10.41 -11.43
C LEU A 305 19.00 -9.21 -12.23
N TRP A 306 18.35 -8.82 -13.32
CA TRP A 306 18.71 -7.61 -14.06
C TRP A 306 18.60 -6.36 -13.20
N ILE A 307 17.52 -6.22 -12.44
CA ILE A 307 17.32 -5.07 -11.55
C ILE A 307 18.38 -5.03 -10.43
N THR A 308 18.68 -6.16 -9.79
CA THR A 308 19.64 -6.22 -8.68
C THR A 308 21.05 -5.84 -9.09
N VAL A 309 21.43 -6.07 -10.37
CA VAL A 309 22.71 -5.67 -10.95
C VAL A 309 23.01 -4.17 -10.75
N LEU A 310 21.98 -3.32 -10.76
CA LEU A 310 22.14 -1.88 -10.50
C LEU A 310 22.69 -1.54 -9.10
N GLY A 311 22.59 -2.47 -8.15
CA GLY A 311 23.15 -2.34 -6.80
C GLY A 311 24.44 -3.12 -6.56
N THR A 312 24.98 -3.83 -7.57
CA THR A 312 26.25 -4.56 -7.44
C THR A 312 27.44 -3.60 -7.40
N TRP A 313 28.52 -3.97 -6.70
CA TRP A 313 29.69 -3.13 -6.57
C TRP A 313 30.33 -2.79 -7.92
N GLN A 314 30.30 -3.71 -8.89
CA GLN A 314 30.83 -3.50 -10.25
C GLN A 314 30.06 -2.39 -10.97
N MET A 315 28.72 -2.47 -10.95
CA MET A 315 27.88 -1.50 -11.65
C MET A 315 27.87 -0.14 -10.92
N VAL A 316 27.86 -0.15 -9.61
CA VAL A 316 27.98 1.06 -8.77
C VAL A 316 29.29 1.77 -9.07
N SER A 317 30.41 1.04 -9.14
CA SER A 317 31.73 1.62 -9.48
C SER A 317 31.75 2.18 -10.92
N ALA A 318 31.19 1.46 -11.88
CA ALA A 318 31.08 1.94 -13.27
C ALA A 318 30.27 3.24 -13.37
N ILE A 319 29.10 3.29 -12.71
CA ILE A 319 28.25 4.49 -12.66
C ILE A 319 29.00 5.64 -11.96
N ALA A 320 29.71 5.39 -10.86
CA ALA A 320 30.46 6.41 -10.13
C ALA A 320 31.62 6.98 -10.96
N VAL A 321 32.37 6.13 -11.68
CA VAL A 321 33.45 6.55 -12.60
C VAL A 321 32.89 7.40 -13.73
N VAL A 322 31.85 6.90 -14.43
CA VAL A 322 31.23 7.63 -15.55
C VAL A 322 30.65 8.97 -15.08
N SER A 323 29.98 8.99 -13.91
CA SER A 323 29.46 10.23 -13.31
C SER A 323 30.60 11.20 -12.96
N SER A 324 31.73 10.70 -12.44
CA SER A 324 32.91 11.52 -12.15
C SER A 324 33.51 12.13 -13.41
N LEU A 325 33.59 11.36 -14.51
CA LEU A 325 34.04 11.88 -15.81
C LEU A 325 33.10 12.97 -16.33
N ILE A 326 31.78 12.75 -16.24
CA ILE A 326 30.77 13.75 -16.63
C ILE A 326 30.91 15.01 -15.76
N PHE A 327 31.04 14.91 -14.45
CA PHE A 327 31.27 16.06 -13.56
C PHE A 327 32.57 16.79 -13.92
N TRP A 328 33.60 16.06 -14.32
CA TRP A 328 34.86 16.66 -14.74
C TRP A 328 34.71 17.43 -16.07
N LEU A 329 34.04 16.86 -17.06
CA LEU A 329 33.78 17.49 -18.36
C LEU A 329 32.91 18.76 -18.23
N TRP A 330 31.91 18.72 -17.38
CA TRP A 330 30.98 19.86 -17.14
C TRP A 330 31.55 20.89 -16.16
N LYS A 331 32.82 20.74 -15.74
CA LYS A 331 33.52 21.60 -14.75
C LYS A 331 32.89 21.63 -13.36
N GLU A 332 32.11 20.59 -13.03
CA GLU A 332 31.45 20.40 -11.73
C GLU A 332 32.26 19.46 -10.81
N ARG A 333 33.60 19.57 -10.86
CA ARG A 333 34.55 18.68 -10.15
C ARG A 333 34.37 18.65 -8.64
N THR A 334 33.74 19.66 -8.08
CA THR A 334 33.49 19.75 -6.64
C THR A 334 32.62 18.62 -6.09
N TYR A 335 31.79 17.96 -6.92
CA TYR A 335 30.96 16.81 -6.51
C TYR A 335 31.74 15.50 -6.41
N ILE A 336 32.85 15.34 -7.13
CA ILE A 336 33.59 14.07 -7.24
C ILE A 336 34.04 13.55 -5.86
N PRO A 337 34.73 14.32 -5.01
CA PRO A 337 35.20 13.80 -3.74
C PRO A 337 34.03 13.40 -2.81
N TYR A 338 32.92 14.12 -2.87
CA TYR A 338 31.75 13.80 -2.03
C TYR A 338 31.06 12.51 -2.47
N LEU A 339 30.99 12.22 -3.80
CA LEU A 339 30.48 10.96 -4.31
C LEU A 339 31.30 9.78 -3.79
N TRP A 340 32.64 9.85 -3.91
CA TRP A 340 33.53 8.77 -3.48
C TRP A 340 33.59 8.61 -1.96
N VAL A 341 33.53 9.70 -1.21
CA VAL A 341 33.43 9.67 0.26
C VAL A 341 32.11 9.05 0.69
N ALA A 342 31.00 9.39 0.03
CA ALA A 342 29.70 8.78 0.33
C ALA A 342 29.72 7.25 0.11
N LEU A 343 30.26 6.80 -1.02
CA LEU A 343 30.39 5.36 -1.32
C LEU A 343 31.39 4.66 -0.39
N GLY A 344 32.46 5.32 0.01
CA GLY A 344 33.42 4.77 0.97
C GLY A 344 32.82 4.62 2.37
N ILE A 345 32.05 5.60 2.84
CA ILE A 345 31.32 5.52 4.12
C ILE A 345 30.24 4.42 4.04
N ASP A 346 29.53 4.32 2.91
CA ASP A 346 28.54 3.28 2.65
C ASP A 346 29.15 1.88 2.80
N ALA A 347 30.27 1.61 2.13
CA ALA A 347 30.96 0.34 2.22
C ALA A 347 31.43 0.04 3.65
N LEU A 348 32.03 1.03 4.34
CA LEU A 348 32.54 0.88 5.69
C LEU A 348 31.42 0.59 6.71
N LEU A 349 30.36 1.42 6.72
CA LEU A 349 29.26 1.26 7.67
C LEU A 349 28.43 0.02 7.37
N GLY A 350 28.26 -0.34 6.10
CA GLY A 350 27.59 -1.56 5.71
C GLY A 350 28.34 -2.81 6.18
N PHE A 351 29.64 -2.84 6.01
CA PHE A 351 30.50 -3.92 6.53
C PHE A 351 30.47 -3.99 8.06
N ALA A 352 30.67 -2.86 8.74
CA ALA A 352 30.68 -2.80 10.20
C ALA A 352 29.32 -3.25 10.79
N SER A 353 28.19 -2.78 10.22
CA SER A 353 26.85 -3.16 10.67
C SER A 353 26.60 -4.68 10.52
N LYS A 354 27.07 -5.30 9.43
CA LYS A 354 26.99 -6.76 9.24
C LYS A 354 27.75 -7.53 10.28
N LEU A 355 28.94 -7.05 10.65
CA LEU A 355 29.76 -7.67 11.71
C LEU A 355 29.19 -7.48 13.12
N ILE A 356 28.39 -6.44 13.35
CA ILE A 356 27.76 -6.19 14.66
C ILE A 356 26.48 -7.02 14.82
N VAL A 357 25.63 -7.05 13.79
CA VAL A 357 24.29 -7.65 13.90
C VAL A 357 24.30 -9.18 13.67
N HIS A 358 25.23 -9.71 12.87
CA HIS A 358 25.42 -11.14 12.58
C HIS A 358 24.13 -11.89 12.15
N ARG A 359 23.22 -11.23 11.46
CA ARG A 359 21.95 -11.83 11.06
C ARG A 359 22.11 -12.84 9.94
N ALA A 360 21.55 -14.04 10.09
CA ALA A 360 21.47 -15.05 9.04
C ALA A 360 20.56 -14.57 7.88
N ARG A 361 20.80 -15.10 6.67
CA ARG A 361 19.97 -14.83 5.50
C ARG A 361 18.76 -15.76 5.44
N PRO A 362 17.71 -15.41 4.65
CA PRO A 362 16.62 -16.33 4.38
C PRO A 362 17.12 -17.66 3.78
N GLU A 363 16.58 -18.76 4.24
CA GLU A 363 16.94 -20.10 3.76
C GLU A 363 16.50 -20.37 2.31
N ASN A 364 15.44 -19.66 1.87
CA ASN A 364 14.89 -19.75 0.51
C ASN A 364 15.57 -18.81 -0.50
N ALA A 365 16.81 -18.42 -0.25
CA ALA A 365 17.56 -17.57 -1.17
C ALA A 365 17.79 -18.24 -2.54
N VAL A 366 17.57 -17.50 -3.64
CA VAL A 366 17.80 -18.00 -5.01
C VAL A 366 19.28 -18.26 -5.26
N TYR A 367 20.17 -17.52 -4.62
CA TYR A 367 21.63 -17.67 -4.77
C TYR A 367 22.39 -17.35 -3.48
N LEU A 368 23.61 -17.88 -3.38
CA LEU A 368 24.47 -17.70 -2.22
C LEU A 368 25.12 -16.31 -2.21
N GLU A 369 24.99 -15.64 -1.07
CA GLU A 369 25.82 -14.48 -0.72
C GLU A 369 26.61 -14.72 0.56
N PRO A 370 27.95 -14.62 0.53
CA PRO A 370 28.80 -15.07 1.65
C PRO A 370 28.90 -14.05 2.80
N SER A 371 27.91 -13.20 2.99
CA SER A 371 27.91 -12.18 4.05
C SER A 371 26.61 -12.18 4.84
N TYR A 372 26.61 -11.61 6.05
CA TYR A 372 25.43 -11.43 6.88
C TYR A 372 24.33 -10.63 6.21
N SER A 373 23.08 -10.81 6.66
CA SER A 373 21.89 -10.27 6.00
C SER A 373 21.67 -8.77 6.28
N PHE A 374 21.78 -8.35 7.53
CA PHE A 374 21.44 -6.98 7.95
C PHE A 374 22.67 -6.05 8.03
N PRO A 375 22.56 -4.83 7.52
CA PRO A 375 21.57 -4.32 6.57
C PRO A 375 21.86 -4.75 5.12
N SER A 376 20.88 -4.55 4.22
CA SER A 376 21.05 -4.84 2.80
C SER A 376 21.96 -3.82 2.12
N GLY A 377 23.16 -4.26 1.68
CA GLY A 377 24.15 -3.39 1.01
C GLY A 377 23.67 -2.84 -0.32
N HIS A 378 22.91 -3.62 -1.13
CA HIS A 378 22.32 -3.16 -2.39
C HIS A 378 21.29 -2.04 -2.15
N ALA A 379 20.43 -2.19 -1.14
CA ALA A 379 19.47 -1.16 -0.76
C ALA A 379 20.17 0.11 -0.29
N MET A 380 21.20 -0.04 0.54
CA MET A 380 21.97 1.07 1.10
C MET A 380 22.68 1.86 0.02
N VAL A 381 23.47 1.19 -0.82
CA VAL A 381 24.25 1.85 -1.88
C VAL A 381 23.34 2.48 -2.95
N SER A 382 22.15 1.91 -3.20
CA SER A 382 21.21 2.50 -4.14
C SER A 382 20.70 3.87 -3.68
N VAL A 383 20.42 4.04 -2.37
CA VAL A 383 20.06 5.35 -1.79
C VAL A 383 21.22 6.32 -1.91
N VAL A 384 22.43 5.89 -1.56
CA VAL A 384 23.61 6.75 -1.58
C VAL A 384 23.96 7.20 -3.00
N LEU A 385 24.10 6.27 -3.93
CA LEU A 385 24.49 6.58 -5.32
C LEU A 385 23.40 7.34 -6.08
N TYR A 386 22.21 6.72 -6.23
CA TYR A 386 21.15 7.32 -7.05
C TYR A 386 20.55 8.55 -6.38
N GLY A 387 20.50 8.59 -5.05
CA GLY A 387 20.10 9.77 -4.29
C GLY A 387 21.08 10.92 -4.45
N PHE A 388 22.40 10.66 -4.42
CA PHE A 388 23.43 11.69 -4.64
C PHE A 388 23.39 12.24 -6.08
N LEU A 389 23.26 11.34 -7.08
CA LEU A 389 23.12 11.78 -8.48
C LEU A 389 21.84 12.60 -8.70
N ALA A 390 20.72 12.18 -8.11
CA ALA A 390 19.48 12.95 -8.16
C ALA A 390 19.63 14.32 -7.49
N TYR A 391 20.30 14.39 -6.33
CA TYR A 391 20.60 15.65 -5.64
C TYR A 391 21.38 16.61 -6.56
N VAL A 392 22.45 16.14 -7.21
CA VAL A 392 23.25 16.97 -8.14
C VAL A 392 22.41 17.43 -9.33
N LEU A 393 21.65 16.54 -9.96
CA LEU A 393 20.80 16.87 -11.11
C LEU A 393 19.68 17.86 -10.74
N ILE A 394 19.01 17.68 -9.59
CA ILE A 394 17.95 18.59 -9.10
C ILE A 394 18.50 19.98 -8.85
N ARG A 395 19.75 20.09 -8.42
CA ARG A 395 20.39 21.41 -8.22
C ARG A 395 20.63 22.14 -9.53
N GLN A 396 21.02 21.42 -10.58
CA GLN A 396 21.38 22.03 -11.87
C GLN A 396 20.17 22.31 -12.75
N LEU A 397 19.09 21.55 -12.56
CA LEU A 397 17.89 21.72 -13.38
C LEU A 397 17.05 22.92 -12.95
N SER A 398 16.58 23.68 -13.95
CA SER A 398 15.52 24.66 -13.79
C SER A 398 14.14 24.00 -14.02
N GLY A 399 13.12 24.47 -13.30
CA GLY A 399 11.74 24.03 -13.47
C GLY A 399 11.32 22.88 -12.53
N TRP A 400 10.22 23.12 -11.85
CA TRP A 400 9.67 22.20 -10.82
C TRP A 400 9.38 20.80 -11.36
N LYS A 401 8.72 20.68 -12.51
CA LYS A 401 8.37 19.40 -13.13
C LYS A 401 9.58 18.49 -13.37
N ARG A 402 10.71 19.07 -13.87
CA ARG A 402 11.94 18.31 -14.13
C ARG A 402 12.54 17.79 -12.83
N LYS A 403 12.60 18.63 -11.79
CA LYS A 403 13.10 18.25 -10.46
C LYS A 403 12.30 17.10 -9.85
N VAL A 404 10.97 17.18 -9.91
CA VAL A 404 10.08 16.12 -9.42
C VAL A 404 10.29 14.83 -10.22
N ASN A 405 10.42 14.90 -11.55
CA ASN A 405 10.66 13.70 -12.36
C ASN A 405 11.97 13.00 -11.99
N ILE A 406 13.07 13.73 -11.78
CA ILE A 406 14.35 13.14 -11.36
C ILE A 406 14.24 12.50 -9.98
N PHE A 407 13.56 13.16 -9.04
CA PHE A 407 13.35 12.61 -7.71
C PHE A 407 12.60 11.26 -7.78
N PHE A 408 11.45 11.22 -8.50
CA PHE A 408 10.67 9.98 -8.60
C PHE A 408 11.36 8.89 -9.42
N LEU A 409 12.19 9.25 -10.42
CA LEU A 409 13.01 8.28 -11.16
C LEU A 409 14.03 7.63 -10.22
N SER A 410 14.80 8.44 -9.49
CA SER A 410 15.78 7.93 -8.51
C SER A 410 15.11 7.08 -7.42
N PHE A 411 14.00 7.57 -6.87
CA PHE A 411 13.23 6.87 -5.85
C PHE A 411 12.70 5.52 -6.38
N GLY A 412 12.20 5.47 -7.62
CA GLY A 412 11.77 4.23 -8.27
C GLY A 412 12.91 3.22 -8.44
N ILE A 413 14.12 3.66 -8.85
CA ILE A 413 15.29 2.79 -8.96
C ILE A 413 15.66 2.23 -7.58
N VAL A 414 15.71 3.07 -6.54
CA VAL A 414 16.02 2.64 -5.17
C VAL A 414 15.03 1.58 -4.69
N LEU A 415 13.72 1.82 -4.87
CA LEU A 415 12.69 0.86 -4.49
C LEU A 415 12.81 -0.45 -5.29
N ALA A 416 13.04 -0.37 -6.60
CA ALA A 416 13.17 -1.55 -7.46
C ALA A 416 14.38 -2.42 -7.06
N VAL A 417 15.54 -1.80 -6.77
CA VAL A 417 16.73 -2.52 -6.29
C VAL A 417 16.45 -3.19 -4.94
N GLY A 418 15.85 -2.50 -3.98
CA GLY A 418 15.52 -3.12 -2.69
C GLY A 418 14.48 -4.22 -2.81
N PHE A 419 13.42 -4.04 -3.61
CA PHE A 419 12.43 -5.08 -3.84
C PHE A 419 13.02 -6.31 -4.53
N SER A 420 13.97 -6.13 -5.47
CA SER A 420 14.66 -7.26 -6.09
C SER A 420 15.37 -8.16 -5.07
N ARG A 421 15.87 -7.57 -3.96
CA ARG A 421 16.52 -8.34 -2.87
C ARG A 421 15.54 -9.20 -2.10
N LEU A 422 14.32 -8.69 -1.90
CA LEU A 422 13.23 -9.43 -1.25
C LEU A 422 12.74 -10.57 -2.14
N TYR A 423 12.48 -10.28 -3.41
CA TYR A 423 11.97 -11.26 -4.35
C TYR A 423 12.97 -12.40 -4.60
N LEU A 424 14.25 -12.08 -4.71
CA LEU A 424 15.32 -13.08 -4.83
C LEU A 424 15.61 -13.81 -3.50
N GLY A 425 14.96 -13.42 -2.40
CA GLY A 425 15.04 -14.05 -1.08
C GLY A 425 16.41 -13.95 -0.41
N VAL A 426 17.26 -13.04 -0.85
CA VAL A 426 18.60 -12.88 -0.29
C VAL A 426 18.65 -11.93 0.93
N HIS A 427 17.55 -11.23 1.18
CA HIS A 427 17.37 -10.33 2.33
C HIS A 427 15.92 -10.34 2.82
N TYR A 428 15.74 -10.06 4.10
CA TYR A 428 14.44 -9.78 4.71
C TYR A 428 13.99 -8.34 4.48
N LEU A 429 12.70 -8.06 4.69
CA LEU A 429 12.15 -6.71 4.55
C LEU A 429 12.84 -5.70 5.47
N SER A 430 13.06 -6.09 6.73
CA SER A 430 13.76 -5.23 7.70
C SER A 430 15.22 -4.96 7.33
N ASP A 431 15.91 -5.88 6.62
CA ASP A 431 17.27 -5.65 6.13
C ASP A 431 17.29 -4.56 5.05
N VAL A 432 16.33 -4.60 4.13
CA VAL A 432 16.18 -3.61 3.06
C VAL A 432 15.79 -2.25 3.65
N TRP A 433 14.86 -2.24 4.59
CA TRP A 433 14.45 -1.04 5.31
C TRP A 433 15.61 -0.41 6.08
N GLY A 434 16.37 -1.21 6.84
CA GLY A 434 17.59 -0.77 7.54
C GLY A 434 18.63 -0.22 6.57
N GLY A 435 18.80 -0.85 5.39
CA GLY A 435 19.66 -0.37 4.32
C GLY A 435 19.25 1.01 3.80
N TYR A 436 17.96 1.22 3.54
CA TYR A 436 17.45 2.53 3.10
C TYR A 436 17.68 3.61 4.17
N LEU A 437 17.41 3.32 5.43
CA LEU A 437 17.59 4.28 6.53
C LEU A 437 19.06 4.67 6.70
N LEU A 438 19.98 3.69 6.70
CA LEU A 438 21.42 3.96 6.84
C LEU A 438 21.96 4.71 5.60
N GLY A 439 21.55 4.31 4.39
CA GLY A 439 21.89 5.03 3.16
C GLY A 439 21.40 6.47 3.16
N LEU A 440 20.19 6.73 3.69
CA LEU A 440 19.63 8.07 3.82
C LEU A 440 20.40 8.93 4.84
N LEU A 441 20.86 8.35 5.94
CA LEU A 441 21.73 9.04 6.90
C LEU A 441 23.04 9.46 6.23
N ILE A 442 23.69 8.55 5.49
CA ILE A 442 24.95 8.86 4.77
C ILE A 442 24.72 9.95 3.74
N LEU A 443 23.70 9.81 2.90
CA LEU A 443 23.35 10.79 1.88
C LEU A 443 23.09 12.16 2.49
N THR A 444 22.33 12.22 3.57
CA THR A 444 22.02 13.48 4.28
C THR A 444 23.27 14.10 4.88
N ALA A 445 24.14 13.31 5.51
CA ALA A 445 25.38 13.80 6.10
C ALA A 445 26.33 14.38 5.03
N VAL A 446 26.55 13.65 3.93
CA VAL A 446 27.45 14.07 2.85
C VAL A 446 26.93 15.29 2.11
N THR A 447 25.65 15.33 1.77
CA THR A 447 25.04 16.50 1.12
C THR A 447 25.02 17.70 2.06
N PHE A 448 24.83 17.49 3.36
CA PHE A 448 24.95 18.55 4.37
C PHE A 448 26.37 19.14 4.41
N VAL A 449 27.40 18.31 4.46
CA VAL A 449 28.82 18.78 4.50
C VAL A 449 29.13 19.54 3.19
N TYR A 450 28.67 19.08 2.05
CA TYR A 450 28.81 19.80 0.79
C TYR A 450 28.17 21.19 0.85
N GLU A 451 26.90 21.29 1.28
CA GLU A 451 26.19 22.57 1.38
C GLU A 451 26.82 23.51 2.40
N TRP A 452 27.28 22.96 3.52
CA TRP A 452 27.96 23.73 4.54
C TRP A 452 29.26 24.37 4.04
N ARG A 453 30.12 23.60 3.35
CA ARG A 453 31.33 24.12 2.72
C ARG A 453 31.01 25.20 1.69
N ARG A 454 30.05 24.92 0.83
CA ARG A 454 29.63 25.88 -0.18
C ARG A 454 29.04 27.15 0.40
N SER A 455 28.37 27.11 1.53
CA SER A 455 27.81 28.29 2.20
C SER A 455 28.90 29.22 2.72
N LYS A 456 30.09 28.70 3.07
CA LYS A 456 31.24 29.46 3.49
C LYS A 456 32.03 30.06 2.31
N GLU A 457 32.07 29.37 1.19
CA GLU A 457 32.69 29.86 -0.02
C GLU A 457 31.69 30.83 -0.70
N ARG A 458 31.86 32.14 -0.59
CA ARG A 458 31.09 33.15 -1.33
C ARG A 458 31.35 33.04 -2.85
N LYS A 459 31.13 31.91 -3.47
CA LYS A 459 31.20 31.75 -4.92
C LYS A 459 29.94 32.34 -5.55
N ILE A 460 30.12 33.41 -6.30
CA ILE A 460 29.20 33.96 -7.30
C ILE A 460 28.63 32.79 -8.06
N LEU A 461 27.30 32.71 -8.11
CA LEU A 461 26.57 31.75 -8.95
C LEU A 461 27.13 31.83 -10.37
N ARG A 462 28.04 30.92 -10.74
CA ARG A 462 28.34 30.70 -12.16
C ARG A 462 27.06 30.10 -12.75
N GLU A 463 26.41 30.89 -13.60
CA GLU A 463 25.42 30.37 -14.52
C GLU A 463 26.04 29.14 -15.19
N GLY A 464 25.33 28.00 -15.16
CA GLY A 464 25.82 26.74 -15.66
C GLY A 464 26.37 26.94 -17.09
N SER A 465 27.65 26.67 -17.26
CA SER A 465 28.29 26.74 -18.58
C SER A 465 27.51 25.87 -19.52
N ALA A 466 26.85 26.49 -20.51
CA ALA A 466 26.25 25.73 -21.63
C ALA A 466 27.37 24.92 -22.26
N GLY A 467 27.48 23.63 -21.91
CA GLY A 467 28.55 22.77 -22.40
C GLY A 467 28.65 22.84 -23.93
N THR A 468 29.87 22.88 -24.45
CA THR A 468 30.11 22.86 -25.91
C THR A 468 29.44 21.61 -26.52
N LEU A 469 29.15 21.63 -27.81
CA LEU A 469 28.60 20.48 -28.53
C LEU A 469 29.46 19.22 -28.27
N ALA A 470 30.79 19.35 -28.29
CA ALA A 470 31.72 18.27 -28.01
C ALA A 470 31.48 17.65 -26.60
N VAL A 471 31.28 18.49 -25.54
CA VAL A 471 31.00 17.98 -24.18
C VAL A 471 29.67 17.24 -24.13
N LYS A 472 28.63 17.73 -24.82
CA LYS A 472 27.34 17.05 -24.91
C LYS A 472 27.45 15.70 -25.63
N VAL A 473 28.18 15.66 -26.76
CA VAL A 473 28.39 14.42 -27.51
C VAL A 473 29.17 13.40 -26.69
N VAL A 474 30.28 13.80 -26.05
CA VAL A 474 31.05 12.90 -25.19
C VAL A 474 30.22 12.39 -24.01
N THR A 475 29.41 13.26 -23.38
CA THR A 475 28.49 12.83 -22.31
C THR A 475 27.49 11.79 -22.81
N ALA A 476 26.89 12.01 -23.99
CA ALA A 476 25.96 11.05 -24.58
C ALA A 476 26.65 9.71 -24.88
N LEU A 477 27.87 9.72 -25.44
CA LEU A 477 28.66 8.51 -25.70
C LEU A 477 28.99 7.75 -24.42
N LEU A 478 29.38 8.44 -23.34
CA LEU A 478 29.61 7.83 -22.02
C LEU A 478 28.37 7.16 -21.47
N LEU A 479 27.20 7.82 -21.58
CA LEU A 479 25.93 7.25 -21.12
C LEU A 479 25.50 6.03 -21.96
N VAL A 480 25.71 6.09 -23.29
CA VAL A 480 25.43 4.95 -24.16
C VAL A 480 26.38 3.78 -23.85
N ALA A 481 27.69 4.05 -23.67
CA ALA A 481 28.65 3.02 -23.28
C ALA A 481 28.31 2.38 -21.93
N LEU A 482 27.86 3.18 -20.95
CA LEU A 482 27.40 2.70 -19.65
C LEU A 482 26.14 1.82 -19.81
N ALA A 483 25.18 2.25 -20.63
CA ALA A 483 23.97 1.47 -20.90
C ALA A 483 24.28 0.13 -21.59
N LEU A 484 25.14 0.13 -22.61
CA LEU A 484 25.58 -1.09 -23.26
C LEU A 484 26.38 -2.00 -22.33
N GLY A 485 27.25 -1.42 -21.50
CA GLY A 485 27.98 -2.14 -20.45
C GLY A 485 27.03 -2.78 -19.42
N TYR A 486 25.98 -2.06 -19.01
CA TYR A 486 24.94 -2.62 -18.14
C TYR A 486 24.23 -3.80 -18.80
N LEU A 487 23.76 -3.64 -20.05
CA LEU A 487 23.06 -4.72 -20.78
C LEU A 487 23.94 -5.96 -20.93
N ALA A 488 25.21 -5.77 -21.33
CA ALA A 488 26.15 -6.85 -21.46
C ALA A 488 26.44 -7.54 -20.12
N PHE A 489 26.64 -6.76 -19.05
CA PHE A 489 26.90 -7.31 -17.71
C PHE A 489 25.67 -8.03 -17.15
N ALA A 490 24.48 -7.45 -17.27
CA ALA A 490 23.25 -8.06 -16.77
C ALA A 490 22.92 -9.37 -17.48
N ALA A 491 23.10 -9.44 -18.82
CA ALA A 491 22.89 -10.65 -19.61
C ALA A 491 23.86 -11.81 -19.24
N HIS A 492 25.06 -11.49 -18.75
CA HIS A 492 26.05 -12.48 -18.36
C HIS A 492 26.14 -12.68 -16.83
N TYR A 493 25.35 -11.98 -16.07
CA TYR A 493 25.35 -12.06 -14.60
C TYR A 493 24.71 -13.37 -14.13
N LYS A 494 25.56 -14.33 -13.77
CA LYS A 494 25.15 -15.65 -13.24
C LYS A 494 25.67 -15.79 -11.82
N PRO A 495 24.85 -15.46 -10.80
CA PRO A 495 25.22 -15.73 -9.41
C PRO A 495 25.26 -17.24 -9.16
N ARG A 496 25.91 -17.66 -8.08
CA ARG A 496 25.92 -19.07 -7.67
C ARG A 496 24.56 -19.45 -7.13
N PHE A 497 23.71 -20.02 -7.97
CA PHE A 497 22.40 -20.53 -7.54
C PHE A 497 22.57 -21.60 -6.46
N VAL A 498 21.67 -21.59 -5.48
CA VAL A 498 21.59 -22.60 -4.44
C VAL A 498 20.59 -23.65 -4.91
N ALA A 499 21.00 -24.90 -4.93
CA ALA A 499 20.03 -25.97 -4.85
C ALA A 499 19.47 -25.94 -3.43
N VAL A 500 18.17 -25.68 -3.28
CA VAL A 500 17.50 -25.73 -1.98
C VAL A 500 17.66 -27.16 -1.47
N SER A 501 18.54 -27.34 -0.48
CA SER A 501 18.61 -28.63 0.22
C SER A 501 17.32 -28.77 1.03
N PRO A 502 16.57 -29.86 0.87
CA PRO A 502 15.42 -30.09 1.71
C PRO A 502 15.85 -30.11 3.19
N ALA A 503 14.98 -29.59 4.05
CA ALA A 503 15.21 -29.64 5.50
C ALA A 503 15.53 -31.09 5.92
N PRO A 504 16.40 -31.28 6.91
CA PRO A 504 16.75 -32.63 7.36
C PRO A 504 15.49 -33.32 7.88
N THR A 505 15.19 -34.49 7.31
CA THR A 505 14.01 -35.27 7.67
C THR A 505 14.12 -35.72 9.14
N GLN A 506 13.09 -35.44 9.92
CA GLN A 506 12.97 -35.89 11.32
C GLN A 506 12.07 -37.12 11.36
N TYR A 507 12.57 -38.21 11.95
CA TYR A 507 11.77 -39.43 12.09
C TYR A 507 11.06 -39.46 13.44
N ILE A 508 9.73 -39.66 13.41
CA ILE A 508 8.91 -39.82 14.61
C ILE A 508 9.13 -41.24 15.16
N ALA A 509 9.65 -41.32 16.37
CA ALA A 509 9.77 -42.57 17.09
C ALA A 509 8.46 -42.85 17.83
N GLY A 510 7.62 -43.74 17.28
CA GLY A 510 6.34 -44.12 17.89
C GLY A 510 5.11 -43.71 17.08
N ALA A 511 3.96 -43.73 17.72
CA ALA A 511 2.69 -43.40 17.07
C ALA A 511 2.53 -41.88 16.91
N ILE A 512 1.95 -41.48 15.81
CA ILE A 512 1.77 -40.04 15.43
C ILE A 512 0.84 -39.31 16.41
N ASP A 513 -0.18 -39.99 16.92
CA ASP A 513 -1.12 -39.46 17.91
C ASP A 513 -0.43 -39.01 19.21
N ALA A 514 0.51 -39.81 19.72
CA ALA A 514 1.33 -39.42 20.86
C ALA A 514 2.21 -38.19 20.56
N TYR A 515 2.77 -38.09 19.35
CA TYR A 515 3.56 -36.94 18.92
C TYR A 515 2.72 -35.65 18.84
N VAL A 516 1.50 -35.78 18.33
CA VAL A 516 0.53 -34.70 18.23
C VAL A 516 0.06 -34.22 19.60
N THR A 517 -0.24 -35.16 20.51
CA THR A 517 -0.71 -34.86 21.86
C THR A 517 0.37 -34.15 22.70
N ASN A 518 1.65 -34.49 22.50
CA ASN A 518 2.78 -33.88 23.19
C ASN A 518 3.17 -32.49 22.70
N GLN A 519 2.30 -31.83 21.92
CA GLN A 519 2.44 -30.43 21.44
C GLN A 519 3.68 -30.19 20.57
N ALA A 520 4.20 -31.16 19.87
CA ALA A 520 5.34 -31.03 18.98
C ALA A 520 5.01 -30.36 17.61
N ILE A 521 3.71 -30.20 17.33
CA ILE A 521 3.22 -29.58 16.08
C ILE A 521 2.49 -28.26 16.42
N PRO A 522 2.81 -27.11 15.73
CA PRO A 522 2.04 -25.88 15.88
C PRO A 522 0.56 -26.09 15.56
N LYS A 523 -0.32 -25.62 16.46
CA LYS A 523 -1.74 -26.02 16.45
C LYS A 523 -2.61 -25.20 15.50
N PHE A 524 -2.19 -24.00 15.11
CA PHE A 524 -3.02 -23.03 14.40
C PHE A 524 -2.36 -22.59 13.10
N SER A 525 -3.17 -22.33 12.10
CA SER A 525 -2.76 -21.51 10.97
C SER A 525 -2.49 -20.07 11.45
N GLU A 526 -1.81 -19.26 10.64
CA GLU A 526 -1.28 -17.96 11.07
C GLU A 526 -1.51 -16.89 10.03
N THR A 527 -1.62 -15.63 10.50
CA THR A 527 -1.53 -14.44 9.63
C THR A 527 -0.08 -14.15 9.23
N VAL A 528 0.11 -13.21 8.30
CA VAL A 528 1.45 -12.69 7.95
C VAL A 528 2.21 -12.10 9.14
N THR A 529 1.52 -11.65 10.18
CA THR A 529 2.12 -11.12 11.41
C THR A 529 2.34 -12.20 12.48
N GLY A 530 1.94 -13.46 12.23
CA GLY A 530 2.06 -14.57 13.16
C GLY A 530 0.95 -14.68 14.19
N THR A 531 -0.15 -13.99 13.99
CA THR A 531 -1.33 -14.13 14.84
C THR A 531 -2.02 -15.47 14.54
N PRO A 532 -2.30 -16.33 15.54
CA PRO A 532 -3.04 -17.58 15.34
C PRO A 532 -4.41 -17.33 14.72
N GLN A 533 -4.83 -18.26 13.86
CA GLN A 533 -6.11 -18.28 13.15
C GLN A 533 -6.89 -19.55 13.50
N GLU A 534 -7.47 -20.20 12.50
CA GLU A 534 -8.17 -21.47 12.63
C GLU A 534 -7.19 -22.59 13.04
N PRO A 535 -7.59 -23.53 13.92
CA PRO A 535 -6.76 -24.68 14.24
C PRO A 535 -6.62 -25.62 13.03
N LEU A 536 -5.52 -26.36 13.00
CA LEU A 536 -5.41 -27.49 12.07
C LEU A 536 -6.50 -28.51 12.41
N ASN A 537 -7.10 -29.08 11.36
CA ASN A 537 -8.14 -30.10 11.50
C ASN A 537 -7.80 -31.42 10.82
N PHE A 538 -6.63 -31.51 10.16
CA PHE A 538 -6.13 -32.75 9.54
C PHE A 538 -4.62 -32.95 9.73
N ILE A 539 -4.25 -34.23 9.81
CA ILE A 539 -2.91 -34.75 9.53
C ILE A 539 -3.06 -35.85 8.51
N PHE A 540 -2.35 -35.76 7.40
CA PHE A 540 -2.30 -36.79 6.38
C PHE A 540 -0.94 -37.46 6.40
N LEU A 541 -0.96 -38.78 6.30
CA LEU A 541 0.21 -39.63 6.14
C LEU A 541 0.15 -40.26 4.74
N ALA A 542 1.04 -39.81 3.86
CA ALA A 542 1.18 -40.32 2.50
C ALA A 542 2.64 -40.67 2.25
N THR A 543 2.90 -41.66 1.39
CA THR A 543 4.28 -42.09 1.08
C THR A 543 5.05 -40.95 0.38
N ASP A 544 4.36 -40.19 -0.46
CA ASP A 544 4.92 -39.07 -1.19
C ASP A 544 3.84 -38.05 -1.61
N ASP A 545 4.28 -36.98 -2.27
CA ASP A 545 3.40 -35.90 -2.74
C ASP A 545 2.44 -36.35 -3.82
N ALA A 546 2.81 -37.37 -4.61
CA ALA A 546 1.98 -37.91 -5.68
C ALA A 546 0.77 -38.69 -5.11
N VAL A 547 0.99 -39.51 -4.10
CA VAL A 547 -0.07 -40.24 -3.40
C VAL A 547 -1.06 -39.26 -2.76
N LEU A 548 -0.57 -38.20 -2.09
CA LEU A 548 -1.41 -37.15 -1.53
C LEU A 548 -2.30 -36.54 -2.62
N THR A 549 -1.69 -36.08 -3.71
CA THR A 549 -2.39 -35.38 -4.80
C THR A 549 -3.42 -36.29 -5.47
N GLN A 550 -3.02 -37.52 -5.82
CA GLN A 550 -3.91 -38.50 -6.46
C GLN A 550 -5.10 -38.90 -5.56
N SER A 551 -4.89 -38.97 -4.24
CA SER A 551 -5.97 -39.27 -3.29
C SER A 551 -7.05 -38.16 -3.31
N PHE A 552 -6.65 -36.92 -3.33
CA PHE A 552 -7.60 -35.79 -3.46
C PHE A 552 -8.27 -35.73 -4.83
N GLU A 553 -7.53 -35.98 -5.92
CA GLU A 553 -8.08 -36.02 -7.28
C GLU A 553 -9.12 -37.16 -7.44
N LYS A 554 -8.86 -38.36 -6.91
CA LYS A 554 -9.82 -39.48 -6.88
C LYS A 554 -11.09 -39.11 -6.13
N ALA A 555 -10.99 -38.30 -5.08
CA ALA A 555 -12.10 -37.78 -4.31
C ALA A 555 -12.79 -36.55 -4.96
N SER A 556 -12.49 -36.26 -6.24
CA SER A 556 -13.04 -35.12 -6.98
C SER A 556 -12.66 -33.75 -6.42
N TRP A 557 -11.52 -33.68 -5.76
CA TRP A 557 -10.88 -32.41 -5.40
C TRP A 557 -9.87 -32.03 -6.46
N PHE A 558 -9.82 -30.76 -6.82
CA PHE A 558 -8.95 -30.24 -7.87
C PHE A 558 -7.82 -29.43 -7.25
N PRO A 559 -6.55 -29.66 -7.66
CA PRO A 559 -5.45 -28.84 -7.20
C PRO A 559 -5.61 -27.40 -7.68
N ALA A 560 -5.41 -26.45 -6.78
CA ALA A 560 -5.45 -25.03 -7.10
C ALA A 560 -4.25 -24.66 -7.98
N ASP A 561 -4.50 -23.91 -9.05
CA ASP A 561 -3.46 -23.40 -9.93
C ASP A 561 -2.50 -22.49 -9.17
N GLN A 562 -1.23 -22.53 -9.59
CA GLN A 562 -0.28 -21.54 -9.12
C GLN A 562 -0.68 -20.15 -9.60
N VAL A 563 -0.38 -19.18 -8.75
CA VAL A 563 -0.64 -17.78 -9.04
C VAL A 563 0.20 -17.30 -10.21
N SER A 564 -0.45 -16.98 -11.33
CA SER A 564 0.18 -16.48 -12.56
C SER A 564 -0.72 -15.45 -13.24
N ALA A 565 -0.17 -14.66 -14.17
CA ALA A 565 -0.99 -13.73 -14.95
C ALA A 565 -2.13 -14.47 -15.71
N ALA A 566 -1.87 -15.68 -16.16
CA ALA A 566 -2.86 -16.50 -16.88
C ALA A 566 -3.97 -17.01 -15.96
N SER A 567 -3.63 -17.54 -14.77
CA SER A 567 -4.64 -17.98 -13.80
C SER A 567 -5.47 -16.81 -13.27
N LEU A 568 -4.90 -15.61 -13.21
CA LEU A 568 -5.58 -14.36 -12.90
C LEU A 568 -6.66 -14.00 -13.90
N VAL A 569 -6.29 -13.99 -15.19
CA VAL A 569 -7.24 -13.66 -16.27
C VAL A 569 -8.41 -14.64 -16.27
N ARG A 570 -8.14 -15.95 -16.09
CA ARG A 570 -9.19 -16.98 -16.00
C ARG A 570 -10.10 -16.79 -14.78
N THR A 571 -9.52 -16.44 -13.63
CA THR A 571 -10.32 -16.14 -12.44
C THR A 571 -11.24 -14.94 -12.68
N LEU A 572 -10.73 -13.89 -13.33
CA LEU A 572 -11.54 -12.73 -13.68
C LEU A 572 -12.67 -13.11 -14.61
N GLU A 573 -12.36 -13.84 -15.68
CA GLU A 573 -13.35 -14.30 -16.64
C GLU A 573 -14.46 -15.11 -15.93
N ALA A 574 -14.07 -16.06 -15.07
CA ALA A 574 -15.01 -16.86 -14.30
C ALA A 574 -15.88 -16.02 -13.34
N VAL A 575 -15.31 -15.00 -12.71
CA VAL A 575 -16.08 -14.08 -11.83
C VAL A 575 -17.04 -13.21 -12.62
N ILE A 576 -16.60 -12.64 -13.76
CA ILE A 576 -17.43 -11.77 -14.61
C ILE A 576 -18.59 -12.56 -15.25
N THR A 577 -18.28 -13.77 -15.72
CA THR A 577 -19.25 -14.63 -16.39
C THR A 577 -20.09 -15.48 -15.43
N ASN A 578 -19.79 -15.41 -14.13
CA ASN A 578 -20.32 -16.33 -13.10
C ASN A 578 -20.10 -17.82 -13.49
N GLY A 579 -18.95 -18.07 -14.15
CA GLY A 579 -18.55 -19.38 -14.66
C GLY A 579 -17.78 -20.21 -13.65
N GLU A 580 -17.58 -21.49 -13.99
CA GLU A 580 -16.80 -22.43 -13.19
C GLU A 580 -15.30 -22.28 -13.48
N TYR A 581 -14.46 -22.32 -12.44
CA TYR A 581 -13.02 -22.47 -12.52
C TYR A 581 -12.54 -23.40 -11.40
N ARG A 582 -12.50 -24.71 -11.70
CA ARG A 582 -12.21 -25.77 -10.71
C ARG A 582 -10.82 -25.72 -10.10
N HIS A 583 -9.88 -25.11 -10.78
CA HIS A 583 -8.49 -24.95 -10.37
C HIS A 583 -8.17 -23.52 -9.96
N ALA A 584 -9.14 -22.77 -9.45
CA ALA A 584 -8.90 -21.38 -9.14
C ALA A 584 -7.80 -21.22 -8.07
N PRO A 585 -6.87 -20.26 -8.23
CA PRO A 585 -5.80 -20.08 -7.27
C PRO A 585 -6.35 -19.69 -5.89
N MET A 586 -5.79 -20.26 -4.84
CA MET A 586 -6.17 -20.02 -3.45
C MET A 586 -5.31 -18.93 -2.82
N THR A 587 -5.89 -18.19 -1.86
CA THR A 587 -5.13 -17.25 -1.02
C THR A 587 -4.14 -18.02 -0.15
N PRO A 588 -2.82 -17.69 -0.20
CA PRO A 588 -1.83 -18.30 0.65
C PRO A 588 -2.13 -18.05 2.13
N THR A 589 -2.03 -19.11 2.94
CA THR A 589 -2.14 -19.06 4.41
C THR A 589 -0.84 -19.57 5.01
N PHE A 590 -0.52 -19.12 6.20
CA PHE A 590 0.72 -19.52 6.87
C PHE A 590 0.46 -20.58 7.95
N TRP A 591 1.41 -21.46 8.08
CA TRP A 591 1.58 -22.35 9.21
C TRP A 591 3.07 -22.52 9.47
N ASN A 592 3.49 -22.39 10.72
CA ASN A 592 4.90 -22.44 11.12
C ASN A 592 5.78 -21.50 10.23
N ALA A 593 5.28 -20.29 9.99
CA ALA A 593 5.89 -19.26 9.13
C ALA A 593 6.08 -19.61 7.64
N THR A 594 5.57 -20.77 7.17
CA THR A 594 5.60 -21.19 5.76
C THR A 594 4.22 -21.07 5.12
N VAL A 595 4.19 -20.80 3.82
CA VAL A 595 2.96 -20.82 3.00
C VAL A 595 2.59 -22.26 2.71
N ASN A 596 1.29 -22.57 2.55
CA ASN A 596 0.83 -23.91 2.19
C ASN A 596 1.46 -24.41 0.87
N ASP A 597 1.88 -25.68 0.88
CA ASP A 597 2.50 -26.34 -0.27
C ASP A 597 1.45 -26.80 -1.28
N PHE A 598 0.28 -27.23 -0.80
CA PHE A 598 -0.84 -27.69 -1.61
C PHE A 598 -2.12 -26.94 -1.23
N GLY A 599 -2.98 -26.79 -2.20
CA GLY A 599 -4.34 -26.33 -2.03
C GLY A 599 -5.25 -27.15 -2.93
N PHE A 600 -6.37 -27.65 -2.39
CA PHE A 600 -7.37 -28.37 -3.18
C PHE A 600 -8.72 -27.72 -2.98
N GLU A 601 -9.50 -27.70 -4.06
CA GLU A 601 -10.84 -27.13 -4.10
C GLU A 601 -11.84 -28.14 -4.65
N GLN A 602 -13.06 -28.09 -4.13
CA GLN A 602 -14.19 -28.82 -4.69
C GLN A 602 -15.37 -27.87 -4.86
N SER A 603 -15.90 -27.80 -6.09
CA SER A 603 -17.06 -26.96 -6.40
C SER A 603 -18.32 -27.50 -5.78
N THR A 604 -19.22 -26.62 -5.32
CA THR A 604 -20.60 -27.01 -4.98
C THR A 604 -21.42 -27.27 -6.25
N PRO A 605 -22.63 -27.88 -6.13
CA PRO A 605 -23.55 -28.01 -7.27
C PRO A 605 -23.92 -26.69 -7.96
N ALA A 606 -23.74 -25.55 -7.29
CA ALA A 606 -23.96 -24.23 -7.88
C ALA A 606 -22.87 -23.84 -8.89
N HIS A 607 -21.77 -24.58 -8.97
CA HIS A 607 -20.65 -24.38 -9.89
C HIS A 607 -20.13 -22.94 -9.96
N THR A 608 -20.13 -22.23 -8.83
CA THR A 608 -19.66 -20.85 -8.74
C THR A 608 -18.38 -20.76 -7.90
N LEU A 609 -17.61 -19.69 -8.13
CA LEU A 609 -16.47 -19.40 -7.29
C LEU A 609 -16.85 -18.85 -5.90
N LYS A 610 -18.12 -18.58 -5.64
CA LYS A 610 -18.63 -18.01 -4.38
C LYS A 610 -18.72 -19.03 -3.26
N GLU A 611 -19.22 -20.22 -3.59
CA GLU A 611 -19.42 -21.31 -2.64
C GLU A 611 -18.56 -22.49 -3.05
N ARG A 612 -17.60 -22.84 -2.23
CA ARG A 612 -16.69 -23.95 -2.51
C ARG A 612 -16.06 -24.50 -1.24
N HIS A 613 -15.81 -25.77 -1.29
CA HIS A 613 -14.98 -26.47 -0.32
C HIS A 613 -13.51 -26.24 -0.63
N HIS A 614 -12.67 -25.99 0.37
CA HIS A 614 -11.25 -25.85 0.15
C HIS A 614 -10.43 -26.37 1.34
N ILE A 615 -9.26 -26.90 1.03
CA ILE A 615 -8.30 -27.37 2.02
C ILE A 615 -6.90 -26.88 1.65
N ARG A 616 -6.16 -26.41 2.65
CA ARG A 616 -4.75 -26.02 2.55
C ARG A 616 -3.91 -27.02 3.30
N ILE A 617 -2.82 -27.46 2.69
CA ILE A 617 -1.97 -28.52 3.22
C ILE A 617 -0.52 -28.06 3.17
N TRP A 618 0.19 -28.28 4.28
CA TRP A 618 1.61 -28.03 4.43
C TRP A 618 2.34 -29.35 4.55
N LYS A 619 3.43 -29.49 3.78
CA LYS A 619 4.37 -30.59 3.92
C LYS A 619 5.30 -30.32 5.10
N THR A 620 5.43 -31.27 6.00
CA THR A 620 6.37 -31.15 7.10
C THR A 620 7.68 -31.86 6.77
N ASP A 621 8.71 -31.62 7.59
CA ASP A 621 9.97 -32.38 7.58
C ASP A 621 9.88 -33.70 8.37
N LEU A 622 8.69 -34.05 8.89
CA LEU A 622 8.43 -35.21 9.71
C LEU A 622 8.11 -36.45 8.86
N LYS A 623 8.64 -37.60 9.27
CA LYS A 623 8.29 -38.92 8.73
C LYS A 623 7.96 -39.92 9.82
N GLN A 624 6.95 -40.73 9.55
CA GLN A 624 6.63 -41.93 10.35
C GLN A 624 6.83 -43.18 9.48
N GLY A 625 7.90 -43.90 9.70
CA GLY A 625 8.27 -45.01 8.82
C GLY A 625 8.44 -44.59 7.38
N ALA A 626 7.66 -45.13 6.45
CA ALA A 626 7.64 -44.75 5.03
C ALA A 626 6.81 -43.53 4.72
N TYR A 627 5.96 -43.08 5.65
CA TYR A 627 5.00 -41.98 5.40
C TYR A 627 5.60 -40.63 5.73
N THR A 628 5.39 -39.68 4.84
CA THR A 628 5.60 -38.25 5.09
C THR A 628 4.36 -37.67 5.77
N VAL A 629 4.56 -36.80 6.75
CA VAL A 629 3.50 -36.15 7.50
C VAL A 629 3.14 -34.85 6.84
N TYR A 630 1.87 -34.65 6.55
CA TYR A 630 1.31 -33.39 6.07
C TYR A 630 0.28 -32.89 7.07
N VAL A 631 0.18 -31.59 7.26
CA VAL A 631 -0.84 -30.97 8.11
C VAL A 631 -1.78 -30.15 7.27
N GLY A 632 -3.06 -30.07 7.64
CA GLY A 632 -4.05 -29.38 6.83
C GLY A 632 -5.10 -28.63 7.65
N THR A 633 -5.68 -27.62 7.01
CA THR A 633 -6.88 -26.94 7.49
C THR A 633 -7.87 -26.81 6.35
N ALA A 634 -9.11 -27.23 6.59
CA ALA A 634 -10.22 -27.16 5.64
C ALA A 634 -11.25 -26.15 6.14
N SER A 635 -11.85 -25.42 5.20
CA SER A 635 -12.96 -24.51 5.46
C SER A 635 -13.87 -24.41 4.21
N PHE A 636 -15.14 -24.05 4.44
CA PHE A 636 -16.13 -23.87 3.41
C PHE A 636 -16.42 -22.40 3.18
N ASP A 637 -16.21 -21.91 1.97
CA ASP A 637 -16.55 -20.56 1.55
C ASP A 637 -18.06 -20.47 1.26
N GLN A 638 -18.78 -19.60 1.98
CA GLN A 638 -20.23 -19.36 1.80
C GLN A 638 -20.54 -18.14 0.94
N GLY A 639 -19.52 -17.44 0.47
CA GLY A 639 -19.65 -16.22 -0.33
C GLY A 639 -18.62 -15.18 0.00
N TYR A 640 -18.83 -13.96 -0.49
CA TYR A 640 -17.92 -12.85 -0.27
C TYR A 640 -18.44 -11.94 0.84
N LYS A 641 -17.56 -11.55 1.76
CA LYS A 641 -17.84 -10.56 2.78
C LYS A 641 -16.83 -9.42 2.68
N TRP A 642 -17.34 -8.17 2.65
CA TRP A 642 -16.51 -6.98 2.74
C TRP A 642 -15.49 -6.81 1.62
N PHE A 643 -15.69 -7.41 0.45
CA PHE A 643 -14.83 -7.25 -0.72
C PHE A 643 -13.38 -7.76 -0.59
N LEU A 644 -12.95 -8.26 0.58
CA LEU A 644 -11.57 -8.63 0.87
C LEU A 644 -11.41 -10.07 1.37
N THR A 645 -12.50 -10.72 1.80
CA THR A 645 -12.45 -12.05 2.40
C THR A 645 -13.65 -12.88 2.00
N HIS A 646 -13.46 -14.21 1.93
CA HIS A 646 -14.58 -15.13 1.85
C HIS A 646 -15.25 -15.21 3.22
N ALA A 647 -16.58 -15.22 3.24
CA ALA A 647 -17.32 -15.62 4.41
C ALA A 647 -17.17 -17.14 4.54
N ILE A 648 -16.54 -17.60 5.61
CA ILE A 648 -16.45 -19.02 5.90
C ILE A 648 -17.69 -19.49 6.66
N ASN A 649 -18.00 -20.78 6.53
CA ASN A 649 -18.95 -21.40 7.44
C ASN A 649 -18.35 -21.36 8.87
N PRO A 650 -19.05 -20.79 9.86
CA PRO A 650 -18.57 -20.77 11.24
C PRO A 650 -18.32 -22.17 11.82
N ASP A 651 -19.04 -23.18 11.36
CA ASP A 651 -18.85 -24.58 11.72
C ASP A 651 -17.73 -25.19 10.88
N ILE A 652 -16.48 -25.09 11.34
CA ILE A 652 -15.33 -25.69 10.64
C ILE A 652 -15.25 -27.19 10.81
N ASP A 653 -15.98 -27.77 11.77
CA ASP A 653 -16.04 -29.22 12.00
C ASP A 653 -16.92 -29.91 10.94
N SER A 654 -17.95 -29.22 10.42
CA SER A 654 -18.74 -29.72 9.32
C SER A 654 -17.90 -29.91 8.06
N GLU A 655 -16.98 -28.98 7.78
CA GLU A 655 -16.08 -29.09 6.64
C GLU A 655 -15.02 -30.19 6.86
N ARG A 656 -14.50 -30.32 8.06
CA ARG A 656 -13.63 -31.45 8.43
C ARG A 656 -14.31 -32.79 8.14
N THR A 657 -15.58 -32.92 8.52
CA THR A 657 -16.37 -34.15 8.27
C THR A 657 -16.63 -34.36 6.78
N PHE A 658 -16.89 -33.29 6.03
CA PHE A 658 -17.08 -33.35 4.59
C PHE A 658 -15.84 -33.87 3.85
N VAL A 659 -14.65 -33.35 4.17
CA VAL A 659 -13.39 -33.81 3.57
C VAL A 659 -13.15 -35.28 3.88
N LEU A 660 -13.36 -35.72 5.13
CA LEU A 660 -13.21 -37.13 5.53
C LEU A 660 -14.13 -38.01 4.69
N ASN A 661 -15.42 -37.73 4.67
CA ASN A 661 -16.41 -38.52 3.92
C ASN A 661 -16.10 -38.59 2.40
N SER A 662 -15.60 -37.49 1.84
CA SER A 662 -15.18 -37.43 0.44
C SER A 662 -14.03 -38.38 0.14
N LEU A 663 -12.99 -38.38 0.98
CA LEU A 663 -11.82 -39.25 0.83
C LEU A 663 -12.14 -40.72 1.11
N GLU A 664 -12.99 -41.03 2.13
CA GLU A 664 -13.44 -42.39 2.43
C GLU A 664 -14.31 -42.95 1.28
N SER A 665 -15.24 -42.16 0.74
CA SER A 665 -16.09 -42.56 -0.40
C SER A 665 -15.27 -42.85 -1.67
N ALA A 666 -14.13 -42.20 -1.84
CA ALA A 666 -13.20 -42.47 -2.91
C ALA A 666 -12.31 -43.71 -2.68
N GLY A 667 -12.39 -44.32 -1.49
CA GLY A 667 -11.62 -45.51 -1.13
C GLY A 667 -10.12 -45.29 -1.01
N VAL A 668 -9.69 -44.06 -0.70
CA VAL A 668 -8.26 -43.69 -0.64
C VAL A 668 -7.71 -43.64 0.81
N VAL A 669 -8.56 -43.87 1.80
CA VAL A 669 -8.20 -43.87 3.22
C VAL A 669 -8.08 -45.30 3.72
N SER A 670 -6.92 -45.65 4.26
CA SER A 670 -6.67 -46.99 4.85
C SER A 670 -6.94 -47.02 6.34
N SER A 671 -6.78 -45.92 7.05
CA SER A 671 -7.02 -45.79 8.48
C SER A 671 -7.35 -44.36 8.86
N VAL A 672 -8.24 -44.19 9.83
CA VAL A 672 -8.64 -42.91 10.42
C VAL A 672 -8.46 -42.98 11.92
N GLN A 673 -7.86 -41.95 12.51
CA GLN A 673 -7.79 -41.77 13.95
C GLN A 673 -8.30 -40.37 14.31
N GLU A 674 -9.15 -40.26 15.31
CA GLU A 674 -9.62 -38.99 15.85
C GLU A 674 -8.86 -38.65 17.13
N VAL A 675 -8.32 -37.43 17.21
CA VAL A 675 -7.53 -36.99 18.37
C VAL A 675 -8.02 -35.60 18.82
N GLN A 676 -8.14 -35.39 20.14
CA GLN A 676 -8.37 -34.07 20.70
C GLN A 676 -7.08 -33.26 20.60
N PHE A 677 -7.09 -32.20 19.76
CA PHE A 677 -5.91 -31.43 19.41
C PHE A 677 -5.85 -30.07 20.12
N VAL A 678 -6.98 -29.35 20.11
CA VAL A 678 -7.16 -28.13 20.89
C VAL A 678 -8.40 -28.25 21.75
N SER A 679 -8.56 -27.43 22.78
CA SER A 679 -9.81 -27.38 23.53
C SER A 679 -10.94 -26.84 22.62
N PRO A 680 -12.20 -27.26 22.81
CA PRO A 680 -13.33 -26.66 22.12
C PRO A 680 -13.26 -25.12 22.23
N THR A 681 -13.35 -24.43 21.08
CA THR A 681 -13.03 -23.00 21.03
C THR A 681 -14.03 -22.27 20.13
N LEU A 682 -14.43 -21.09 20.60
CA LEU A 682 -14.99 -20.02 19.78
C LEU A 682 -13.86 -19.06 19.46
N GLY A 683 -13.61 -18.81 18.17
CA GLY A 683 -12.54 -17.96 17.71
C GLY A 683 -13.01 -16.98 16.62
N THR A 684 -12.07 -16.18 16.16
CA THR A 684 -12.27 -15.33 14.97
C THR A 684 -11.05 -15.46 14.07
N ASN A 685 -11.31 -15.53 12.76
CA ASN A 685 -10.23 -15.54 11.77
C ASN A 685 -9.70 -14.11 11.49
N PHE A 686 -8.75 -13.97 10.55
CA PHE A 686 -8.15 -12.67 10.19
C PHE A 686 -9.16 -11.66 9.64
N ALA A 687 -10.28 -12.12 9.10
CA ALA A 687 -11.39 -11.30 8.63
C ALA A 687 -12.36 -10.90 9.74
N ASN A 688 -12.02 -11.25 10.99
CA ASN A 688 -12.85 -11.06 12.17
C ASN A 688 -14.19 -11.84 12.07
N GLU A 689 -14.18 -12.99 11.37
CA GLU A 689 -15.34 -13.87 11.27
C GLU A 689 -15.29 -14.90 12.38
N PRO A 690 -16.42 -15.14 13.05
CA PRO A 690 -16.49 -16.14 14.10
C PRO A 690 -16.38 -17.54 13.51
N PHE A 691 -15.67 -18.42 14.20
CA PHE A 691 -15.72 -19.86 13.98
C PHE A 691 -15.85 -20.59 15.32
N PHE A 692 -16.40 -21.79 15.26
CA PHE A 692 -16.41 -22.70 16.40
C PHE A 692 -15.93 -24.08 15.98
N THR A 693 -15.30 -24.78 16.93
CA THR A 693 -14.78 -26.13 16.76
C THR A 693 -14.85 -26.92 18.07
N ASP A 694 -15.07 -28.22 17.93
CA ASP A 694 -14.91 -29.18 19.02
C ASP A 694 -13.43 -29.44 19.35
N GLY A 695 -12.52 -28.93 18.54
CA GLY A 695 -11.07 -29.01 18.70
C GLY A 695 -10.46 -30.34 18.33
N LYS A 696 -11.20 -31.22 17.67
CA LYS A 696 -10.69 -32.52 17.23
C LYS A 696 -9.97 -32.39 15.88
N LEU A 697 -9.05 -33.31 15.63
CA LEU A 697 -8.25 -33.44 14.42
C LEU A 697 -8.34 -34.89 13.91
N TYR A 698 -8.45 -35.09 12.60
CA TYR A 698 -8.36 -36.40 11.98
C TYR A 698 -6.95 -36.69 11.47
N ILE A 699 -6.42 -37.86 11.81
CA ILE A 699 -5.17 -38.42 11.28
C ILE A 699 -5.56 -39.47 10.24
N LEU A 700 -5.23 -39.24 8.97
CA LEU A 700 -5.61 -40.07 7.84
C LEU A 700 -4.38 -40.71 7.18
N TYR A 701 -4.40 -42.05 7.05
CA TYR A 701 -3.41 -42.74 6.25
C TYR A 701 -3.94 -42.93 4.84
N LEU A 702 -3.27 -42.32 3.84
CA LEU A 702 -3.63 -42.37 2.43
C LEU A 702 -2.89 -43.49 1.71
N GLN A 703 -3.58 -44.09 0.68
CA GLN A 703 -3.08 -45.22 -0.10
C GLN A 703 -3.26 -45.02 -1.61
#